data_c634f190ecd0385f3e5a4805115b4c9f
#
_entry.id   c634f190ecd0385f3e5a4805115b4c9f
#
_cell.length_a   1.000
_cell.length_b   1.000
_cell.length_c   1.000
_cell.angle_alpha   90.00
_cell.angle_beta   90.00
_cell.angle_gamma   90.00
#
_symmetry.space_group_name_H-M   'P 1'
#
loop_
_entity.id
_entity.type
_entity.pdbx_description
1 polymer ?
#
loop_
_entity_poly.entity_id
_entity_poly.type
_entity_poly.pdbx_seq_one_letter_code
_entity_poly.pdbx_strand_id
1 'polypeptide(L)'
;GASVTDEGVNFSLYTRKAFSVELLLFAHPDDAAPCQIIRLDPKKNRSYHYWHVLVHGAGEGLYYGYRVYGDYLPGEGLYFDGSKLLTDPFARGLYGKNYSRAQASCYGRDNLATAIKSVVVGSGGYDWEGDRHPRIPLSHSVIYEMHVKGFTAHSNAGISGVRPGTFSAAVQKIPYLQSLGVTAVELMPVFAFDPQDAPSGLENYWGYSPINFFAPHWDYGTTDDPLQTVREFRDMVKAFHRAGIEVILDVVYNHTAESGKVGPWLNFKGQAASVYYIMTADRSAFADYTGCGNTVNTNDPILRRVLRESLRYWVDSMHVDGFRFDLAAILTRGPEGNVLVDSPALGSIEVDPVLPDTKLIAEAWDAAGLYQLGFFAGRGRDSRWAEWNGAYRDDIRRFVRGDEGMVPRLAARIIGSPDIYVDATHDINQSIHFVSCHDGFTLNDLVTYRIKHNLANGEDNRDGLNENFSANYGVEGPSDDPAVEALRERQVRNFFALLLFTHGTPMIGMGDEVRRTQQGNNNAYCQDNPLSWFDWDDPLRHADTLDFVRRLIGYGQGLSLYELNRLIQVGFDEHKPFLLWHGPQLNNADWRPISHTLAMEMFHPEKGEHLYLAFNMYWGDIDFELPPPVRGSWRLVADTILPVKEDFRFTRLLDQRKYTLKARSVLIATDLPDK
;
A
#
# COMPACT_ATOMS: atom_id res chain seq x y z
N GLY A 1 4.41 -8.94 -26.03
CA GLY A 1 5.60 -8.18 -25.60
C GLY A 1 6.66 -8.06 -26.68
N ALA A 2 7.52 -7.06 -26.54
CA ALA A 2 8.70 -6.87 -27.36
C ALA A 2 9.90 -7.55 -26.69
N SER A 3 10.63 -8.37 -27.46
CA SER A 3 11.84 -9.07 -26.98
C SER A 3 13.02 -8.75 -27.89
N VAL A 4 14.08 -8.18 -27.33
CA VAL A 4 15.32 -7.88 -28.06
C VAL A 4 16.08 -9.18 -28.29
N THR A 5 16.55 -9.37 -29.53
CA THR A 5 17.37 -10.50 -29.97
C THR A 5 18.59 -9.96 -30.75
N ASP A 6 19.55 -10.83 -31.06
CA ASP A 6 20.75 -10.45 -31.86
C ASP A 6 20.40 -9.96 -33.27
N GLU A 7 19.25 -10.37 -33.83
CA GLU A 7 18.82 -10.03 -35.18
C GLU A 7 17.90 -8.79 -35.23
N GLY A 8 17.33 -8.39 -34.09
CA GLY A 8 16.36 -7.30 -34.00
C GLY A 8 15.40 -7.47 -32.84
N VAL A 9 14.17 -7.02 -32.99
CA VAL A 9 13.13 -7.12 -31.96
C VAL A 9 11.98 -8.01 -32.44
N ASN A 10 11.67 -9.04 -31.66
CA ASN A 10 10.47 -9.84 -31.87
C ASN A 10 9.30 -9.24 -31.08
N PHE A 11 8.27 -8.81 -31.80
CA PHE A 11 7.02 -8.28 -31.26
C PHE A 11 5.96 -9.36 -31.22
N SER A 12 5.23 -9.48 -30.12
CA SER A 12 4.14 -10.46 -29.95
C SER A 12 2.97 -9.87 -29.19
N LEU A 13 1.77 -10.00 -29.75
CA LEU A 13 0.51 -9.52 -29.20
C LEU A 13 -0.52 -10.64 -29.15
N TYR A 14 -1.19 -10.81 -28.00
CA TYR A 14 -2.37 -11.67 -27.91
C TYR A 14 -3.62 -10.88 -28.30
N THR A 15 -4.39 -11.36 -29.28
CA THR A 15 -5.72 -10.84 -29.57
C THR A 15 -6.62 -11.94 -30.14
N ARG A 16 -7.78 -12.10 -29.51
CA ARG A 16 -8.80 -13.09 -29.91
C ARG A 16 -9.88 -12.38 -30.72
N LYS A 17 -10.29 -13.00 -31.82
CA LYS A 17 -11.31 -12.48 -32.76
C LYS A 17 -10.90 -11.25 -33.61
N ALA A 18 -9.67 -10.77 -33.52
CA ALA A 18 -9.15 -9.80 -34.47
C ALA A 18 -8.95 -10.45 -35.85
N PHE A 19 -9.29 -9.74 -36.91
CA PHE A 19 -9.03 -10.18 -38.27
C PHE A 19 -7.81 -9.55 -38.91
N SER A 20 -7.32 -8.43 -38.36
CA SER A 20 -6.08 -7.79 -38.81
C SER A 20 -5.38 -7.07 -37.65
N VAL A 21 -4.05 -7.03 -37.65
CA VAL A 21 -3.20 -6.32 -36.71
C VAL A 21 -2.13 -5.57 -37.49
N GLU A 22 -1.89 -4.32 -37.13
CA GLU A 22 -0.78 -3.51 -37.60
C GLU A 22 0.14 -3.19 -36.42
N LEU A 23 1.45 -3.36 -36.62
CA LEU A 23 2.49 -2.83 -35.74
C LEU A 23 2.97 -1.50 -36.34
N LEU A 24 2.88 -0.43 -35.55
CA LEU A 24 3.31 0.91 -35.90
C LEU A 24 4.61 1.22 -35.15
N LEU A 25 5.63 1.64 -35.88
CA LEU A 25 6.94 2.02 -35.34
C LEU A 25 7.13 3.53 -35.49
N PHE A 26 7.77 4.16 -34.50
CA PHE A 26 8.01 5.59 -34.46
C PHE A 26 9.49 5.86 -34.17
N ALA A 27 10.07 6.85 -34.87
CA ALA A 27 11.45 7.23 -34.65
C ALA A 27 11.62 8.07 -33.37
N HIS A 28 10.62 8.90 -33.07
CA HIS A 28 10.62 9.77 -31.89
C HIS A 28 9.30 9.65 -31.10
N PRO A 29 9.32 9.94 -29.80
CA PRO A 29 8.13 9.81 -28.93
C PRO A 29 6.99 10.74 -29.35
N ASP A 30 7.30 11.93 -29.88
CA ASP A 30 6.33 12.96 -30.25
C ASP A 30 5.82 12.86 -31.70
N ASP A 31 6.30 11.86 -32.45
CA ASP A 31 5.88 11.68 -33.84
C ASP A 31 4.37 11.45 -33.92
N ALA A 32 3.69 12.32 -34.68
CA ALA A 32 2.26 12.21 -34.97
C ALA A 32 1.94 11.15 -36.04
N ALA A 33 2.96 10.64 -36.74
CA ALA A 33 2.84 9.60 -37.74
C ALA A 33 3.95 8.55 -37.57
N PRO A 34 3.67 7.26 -37.79
CA PRO A 34 4.70 6.23 -37.71
C PRO A 34 5.71 6.35 -38.85
N CYS A 35 6.97 6.05 -38.58
CA CYS A 35 8.00 5.93 -39.61
C CYS A 35 7.83 4.61 -40.42
N GLN A 36 7.19 3.61 -39.83
CA GLN A 36 6.89 2.34 -40.51
C GLN A 36 5.59 1.73 -39.96
N ILE A 37 4.79 1.18 -40.87
CA ILE A 37 3.61 0.35 -40.53
C ILE A 37 3.85 -1.05 -41.10
N ILE A 38 3.79 -2.06 -40.23
CA ILE A 38 3.94 -3.45 -40.57
C ILE A 38 2.56 -4.15 -40.41
N ARG A 39 1.93 -4.48 -41.52
CA ARG A 39 0.70 -5.26 -41.54
C ARG A 39 1.03 -6.72 -41.34
N LEU A 40 0.50 -7.33 -40.28
CA LEU A 40 0.75 -8.74 -39.98
C LEU A 40 -0.12 -9.64 -40.84
N ASP A 41 0.53 -10.55 -41.58
CA ASP A 41 -0.16 -11.56 -42.41
C ASP A 41 -0.68 -12.67 -41.45
N PRO A 42 -2.02 -12.91 -41.40
CA PRO A 42 -2.59 -13.92 -40.52
C PRO A 42 -2.14 -15.35 -40.82
N LYS A 43 -1.56 -15.61 -42.01
CA LYS A 43 -1.01 -16.92 -42.37
C LYS A 43 0.46 -17.09 -41.96
N LYS A 44 1.23 -16.00 -41.85
CA LYS A 44 2.67 -16.04 -41.55
C LYS A 44 2.99 -15.54 -40.15
N ASN A 45 2.23 -14.55 -39.68
CA ASN A 45 2.52 -13.79 -38.46
C ASN A 45 1.54 -14.13 -37.33
N ARG A 46 0.84 -15.25 -37.38
CA ARG A 46 -0.11 -15.65 -36.34
C ARG A 46 0.04 -17.13 -36.00
N SER A 47 0.20 -17.38 -34.70
CA SER A 47 0.17 -18.71 -34.07
C SER A 47 -0.93 -18.74 -33.04
N TYR A 48 -2.03 -19.52 -33.31
CA TYR A 48 -3.25 -19.53 -32.52
C TYR A 48 -3.86 -18.10 -32.41
N HIS A 49 -3.81 -17.44 -31.27
CA HIS A 49 -4.27 -16.06 -31.06
C HIS A 49 -3.12 -15.06 -30.81
N TYR A 50 -1.87 -15.49 -30.97
CA TYR A 50 -0.70 -14.64 -30.87
C TYR A 50 -0.26 -14.16 -32.25
N TRP A 51 -0.25 -12.83 -32.44
CA TRP A 51 0.29 -12.18 -33.61
C TRP A 51 1.73 -11.78 -33.36
N HIS A 52 2.65 -12.08 -34.25
CA HIS A 52 4.07 -11.86 -34.01
C HIS A 52 4.84 -11.51 -35.27
N VAL A 53 5.93 -10.75 -35.11
CA VAL A 53 6.85 -10.42 -36.18
C VAL A 53 8.23 -10.10 -35.60
N LEU A 54 9.28 -10.59 -36.26
CA LEU A 54 10.65 -10.17 -36.02
C LEU A 54 10.95 -8.97 -36.94
N VAL A 55 11.34 -7.82 -36.35
CA VAL A 55 11.76 -6.62 -37.07
C VAL A 55 13.29 -6.55 -36.99
N HIS A 56 13.94 -6.88 -38.11
CA HIS A 56 15.40 -6.88 -38.20
C HIS A 56 15.97 -5.47 -38.04
N GLY A 57 17.08 -5.37 -37.31
CA GLY A 57 17.77 -4.09 -37.06
C GLY A 57 17.06 -3.15 -36.08
N ALA A 58 15.87 -3.53 -35.56
CA ALA A 58 15.24 -2.85 -34.45
C ALA A 58 15.98 -3.12 -33.13
N GLY A 59 15.93 -2.20 -32.18
CA GLY A 59 16.62 -2.32 -30.89
C GLY A 59 15.92 -1.62 -29.75
N GLU A 60 16.59 -1.57 -28.61
CA GLU A 60 16.15 -0.85 -27.42
C GLU A 60 15.94 0.64 -27.73
N GLY A 61 14.92 1.24 -27.11
CA GLY A 61 14.54 2.64 -27.31
C GLY A 61 13.57 2.89 -28.45
N LEU A 62 13.26 1.88 -29.29
CA LEU A 62 12.28 2.04 -30.37
C LEU A 62 10.87 2.21 -29.78
N TYR A 63 10.15 3.24 -30.25
CA TYR A 63 8.76 3.49 -29.89
C TYR A 63 7.81 2.73 -30.82
N TYR A 64 6.75 2.14 -30.26
CA TYR A 64 5.80 1.33 -30.99
C TYR A 64 4.41 1.30 -30.38
N GLY A 65 3.46 0.80 -31.14
CA GLY A 65 2.11 0.47 -30.71
C GLY A 65 1.37 -0.36 -31.73
N TYR A 66 0.15 -0.74 -31.42
CA TYR A 66 -0.65 -1.62 -32.28
C TYR A 66 -1.95 -0.94 -32.71
N ARG A 67 -2.38 -1.22 -33.93
CA ARG A 67 -3.78 -1.08 -34.34
C ARG A 67 -4.37 -2.46 -34.55
N VAL A 68 -5.52 -2.71 -33.92
CA VAL A 68 -6.17 -4.02 -33.94
C VAL A 68 -7.56 -3.85 -34.55
N TYR A 69 -7.82 -4.59 -35.59
CA TYR A 69 -9.06 -4.51 -36.36
C TYR A 69 -9.91 -5.72 -36.09
N GLY A 70 -11.17 -5.52 -35.78
CA GLY A 70 -12.17 -6.51 -35.48
C GLY A 70 -13.57 -5.88 -35.47
N ASP A 71 -14.58 -6.66 -35.13
CA ASP A 71 -15.94 -6.15 -35.02
C ASP A 71 -16.14 -5.28 -33.78
N TYR A 72 -16.91 -4.20 -33.90
CA TYR A 72 -17.42 -3.43 -32.78
C TYR A 72 -18.83 -3.85 -32.45
N LEU A 73 -18.94 -4.84 -31.56
CA LEU A 73 -20.22 -5.45 -31.13
C LEU A 73 -20.20 -5.51 -29.57
N PRO A 74 -20.43 -4.37 -28.89
CA PRO A 74 -20.39 -4.32 -27.41
C PRO A 74 -21.32 -5.35 -26.75
N GLY A 75 -22.49 -5.65 -27.35
CA GLY A 75 -23.40 -6.71 -26.89
C GLY A 75 -22.81 -8.13 -26.91
N GLU A 76 -21.70 -8.34 -27.58
CA GLU A 76 -20.95 -9.60 -27.60
C GLU A 76 -19.59 -9.49 -26.88
N GLY A 77 -19.31 -8.37 -26.21
CA GLY A 77 -18.03 -8.10 -25.57
C GLY A 77 -16.89 -7.80 -26.55
N LEU A 78 -17.21 -7.28 -27.74
CA LEU A 78 -16.23 -6.92 -28.77
C LEU A 78 -16.16 -5.41 -28.91
N TYR A 79 -14.97 -4.87 -28.62
CA TYR A 79 -14.71 -3.43 -28.54
C TYR A 79 -13.56 -2.99 -29.46
N PHE A 80 -13.39 -3.65 -30.63
CA PHE A 80 -12.32 -3.30 -31.56
C PHE A 80 -12.54 -1.90 -32.15
N ASP A 81 -11.46 -1.12 -32.21
CA ASP A 81 -11.42 0.18 -32.88
C ASP A 81 -10.07 0.37 -33.56
N GLY A 82 -9.99 0.07 -34.86
CA GLY A 82 -8.77 0.20 -35.67
C GLY A 82 -8.28 1.63 -35.85
N SER A 83 -9.01 2.64 -35.38
CA SER A 83 -8.54 4.04 -35.34
C SER A 83 -7.64 4.32 -34.15
N LYS A 84 -7.59 3.45 -33.15
CA LYS A 84 -6.81 3.63 -31.92
C LYS A 84 -5.41 3.03 -32.03
N LEU A 85 -4.41 3.79 -31.60
CA LEU A 85 -3.11 3.24 -31.25
C LEU A 85 -3.21 2.67 -29.83
N LEU A 86 -2.94 1.39 -29.68
CA LEU A 86 -2.99 0.65 -28.43
C LEU A 86 -1.57 0.34 -27.96
N THR A 87 -1.35 0.44 -26.64
CA THR A 87 -0.09 0.01 -26.03
C THR A 87 0.01 -1.52 -25.96
N ASP A 88 1.23 -2.01 -25.84
CA ASP A 88 1.49 -3.43 -25.57
C ASP A 88 1.23 -3.72 -24.08
N PRO A 89 0.41 -4.71 -23.73
CA PRO A 89 0.19 -5.13 -22.35
C PRO A 89 1.44 -5.53 -21.57
N PHE A 90 2.50 -5.92 -22.28
CA PHE A 90 3.79 -6.31 -21.72
C PHE A 90 4.89 -5.22 -21.89
N ALA A 91 4.51 -4.00 -22.26
CA ALA A 91 5.49 -2.91 -22.40
C ALA A 91 6.14 -2.61 -21.04
N ARG A 92 7.46 -2.56 -21.02
CA ARG A 92 8.27 -2.24 -19.82
C ARG A 92 8.63 -0.77 -19.71
N GLY A 93 8.31 0.02 -20.74
CA GLY A 93 8.44 1.46 -20.78
C GLY A 93 7.31 2.07 -21.61
N LEU A 94 6.78 3.19 -21.16
CA LEU A 94 5.72 3.94 -21.82
C LEU A 94 6.08 5.42 -21.91
N TYR A 95 5.66 6.06 -23.02
CA TYR A 95 5.72 7.51 -23.20
C TYR A 95 4.31 8.06 -23.31
N GLY A 96 3.90 8.90 -22.36
CA GLY A 96 2.53 9.40 -22.27
C GLY A 96 2.38 10.93 -22.17
N LYS A 97 3.44 11.70 -22.44
CA LYS A 97 3.44 13.18 -22.28
C LYS A 97 2.37 13.89 -23.12
N ASN A 98 2.05 13.38 -24.29
CA ASN A 98 1.04 13.94 -25.19
C ASN A 98 -0.33 13.29 -25.05
N TYR A 99 -0.51 12.43 -24.06
CA TYR A 99 -1.72 11.65 -23.90
C TYR A 99 -2.97 12.51 -23.75
N SER A 100 -4.06 12.10 -24.43
CA SER A 100 -5.40 12.67 -24.28
C SER A 100 -6.42 11.58 -24.03
N ARG A 101 -6.92 11.47 -22.78
CA ARG A 101 -7.99 10.56 -22.40
C ARG A 101 -9.26 10.80 -23.23
N ALA A 102 -9.60 12.07 -23.48
CA ALA A 102 -10.78 12.43 -24.27
C ALA A 102 -10.72 11.89 -25.72
N GLN A 103 -9.54 11.97 -26.38
CA GLN A 103 -9.36 11.40 -27.72
C GLN A 103 -9.30 9.88 -27.70
N ALA A 104 -8.68 9.29 -26.70
CA ALA A 104 -8.64 7.85 -26.50
C ALA A 104 -10.04 7.26 -26.25
N SER A 105 -10.98 8.04 -25.70
CA SER A 105 -12.35 7.59 -25.40
C SER A 105 -13.34 7.73 -26.57
N CYS A 106 -12.96 8.42 -27.67
CA CYS A 106 -13.86 8.65 -28.80
C CYS A 106 -13.78 7.52 -29.85
N TYR A 107 -14.77 6.63 -29.88
CA TYR A 107 -14.84 5.55 -30.88
C TYR A 107 -14.75 6.09 -32.32
N GLY A 108 -14.00 5.40 -33.19
CA GLY A 108 -13.83 5.72 -34.61
C GLY A 108 -13.00 6.99 -34.91
N ARG A 109 -12.50 7.68 -33.88
CA ARG A 109 -11.63 8.86 -34.05
C ARG A 109 -10.16 8.47 -33.86
N ASP A 110 -9.34 8.81 -34.84
CA ASP A 110 -7.88 8.61 -34.75
C ASP A 110 -7.28 9.36 -33.53
N ASN A 111 -6.45 8.68 -32.75
CA ASN A 111 -5.77 9.25 -31.59
C ASN A 111 -4.23 9.26 -31.73
N LEU A 112 -3.70 8.99 -32.92
CA LEU A 112 -2.28 8.70 -33.13
C LEU A 112 -1.33 9.77 -32.59
N ALA A 113 -1.70 11.05 -32.75
CA ALA A 113 -0.90 12.18 -32.30
C ALA A 113 -0.88 12.32 -30.76
N THR A 114 -1.85 11.74 -30.06
CA THR A 114 -2.02 11.90 -28.60
C THR A 114 -2.08 10.56 -27.88
N ALA A 115 -1.70 9.48 -28.53
CA ALA A 115 -1.68 8.16 -27.91
C ALA A 115 -0.41 7.93 -27.11
N ILE A 116 -0.54 7.14 -26.06
CA ILE A 116 0.61 6.59 -25.33
C ILE A 116 1.34 5.63 -26.25
N LYS A 117 2.67 5.70 -26.26
CA LYS A 117 3.52 4.79 -27.02
C LYS A 117 4.28 3.84 -26.13
N SER A 118 4.34 2.58 -26.50
CA SER A 118 5.20 1.58 -25.87
C SER A 118 6.65 1.79 -26.32
N VAL A 119 7.61 1.44 -25.47
CA VAL A 119 9.04 1.54 -25.73
C VAL A 119 9.68 0.17 -25.56
N VAL A 120 10.55 -0.19 -26.47
CA VAL A 120 11.35 -1.41 -26.38
C VAL A 120 12.38 -1.22 -25.29
N VAL A 121 12.27 -2.01 -24.22
CA VAL A 121 13.24 -2.04 -23.11
C VAL A 121 13.99 -3.37 -23.17
N GLY A 122 15.30 -3.32 -23.25
CA GLY A 122 16.16 -4.50 -23.23
C GLY A 122 16.12 -5.23 -21.92
N SER A 123 16.39 -6.54 -21.94
CA SER A 123 16.45 -7.38 -20.75
C SER A 123 17.82 -7.43 -20.08
N GLY A 124 18.85 -6.85 -20.70
CA GLY A 124 20.25 -6.89 -20.23
C GLY A 124 20.83 -5.51 -19.97
N GLY A 125 22.00 -5.50 -19.33
CA GLY A 125 22.85 -4.30 -19.29
C GLY A 125 22.69 -3.37 -18.07
N TYR A 126 21.80 -3.66 -17.12
CA TYR A 126 21.79 -2.95 -15.84
C TYR A 126 22.69 -3.63 -14.82
N ASP A 127 23.64 -2.88 -14.27
CA ASP A 127 24.54 -3.37 -13.22
C ASP A 127 23.93 -3.15 -11.84
N TRP A 128 23.51 -4.24 -11.21
CA TRP A 128 23.01 -4.25 -9.85
C TRP A 128 24.12 -4.10 -8.78
N GLU A 129 25.41 -4.12 -9.19
CA GLU A 129 26.56 -3.92 -8.29
C GLU A 129 26.55 -4.88 -7.09
N GLY A 130 26.05 -6.10 -7.31
CA GLY A 130 25.94 -7.12 -6.26
C GLY A 130 24.81 -6.89 -5.25
N ASP A 131 23.81 -6.12 -5.62
CA ASP A 131 22.60 -5.88 -4.80
C ASP A 131 21.96 -7.19 -4.31
N ARG A 132 21.40 -7.17 -3.12
CA ARG A 132 20.73 -8.29 -2.48
C ARG A 132 19.51 -7.81 -1.72
N HIS A 133 18.42 -8.58 -1.82
CA HIS A 133 17.22 -8.38 -1.01
C HIS A 133 17.54 -8.43 0.48
N PRO A 134 17.10 -7.47 1.30
CA PRO A 134 17.35 -7.46 2.76
C PRO A 134 16.72 -8.65 3.48
N ARG A 135 15.57 -9.17 3.01
CA ARG A 135 14.85 -10.35 3.55
C ARG A 135 14.52 -10.20 5.04
N ILE A 136 13.95 -9.06 5.42
CA ILE A 136 13.57 -8.78 6.79
C ILE A 136 12.29 -9.56 7.13
N PRO A 137 12.26 -10.37 8.20
CA PRO A 137 11.03 -11.05 8.62
C PRO A 137 9.92 -10.05 8.95
N LEU A 138 8.65 -10.41 8.76
CA LEU A 138 7.52 -9.56 9.11
C LEU A 138 7.53 -9.16 10.60
N SER A 139 8.00 -10.03 11.49
CA SER A 139 8.16 -9.74 12.93
C SER A 139 9.15 -8.60 13.24
N HIS A 140 10.06 -8.27 12.33
CA HIS A 140 11.02 -7.18 12.43
C HIS A 140 10.70 -6.01 11.49
N SER A 141 9.59 -6.12 10.74
CA SER A 141 9.22 -5.11 9.75
C SER A 141 8.48 -3.95 10.41
N VAL A 142 8.88 -2.74 10.04
CA VAL A 142 8.11 -1.50 10.22
C VAL A 142 7.92 -0.92 8.84
N ILE A 143 6.69 -1.01 8.35
CA ILE A 143 6.32 -0.59 6.99
C ILE A 143 5.97 0.90 7.02
N TYR A 144 6.42 1.63 6.00
CA TYR A 144 6.09 3.03 5.79
C TYR A 144 5.43 3.18 4.42
N GLU A 145 4.10 3.38 4.42
CA GLU A 145 3.36 3.65 3.20
C GLU A 145 3.69 5.06 2.71
N MET A 146 4.17 5.20 1.47
CA MET A 146 4.54 6.50 0.94
C MET A 146 4.23 6.68 -0.55
N HIS A 147 3.95 7.93 -0.94
CA HIS A 147 3.79 8.33 -2.32
C HIS A 147 5.10 8.88 -2.87
N VAL A 148 5.63 8.31 -3.96
CA VAL A 148 6.92 8.70 -4.55
C VAL A 148 7.00 10.21 -4.81
N LYS A 149 6.00 10.78 -5.51
CA LYS A 149 5.97 12.21 -5.81
C LYS A 149 5.75 13.04 -4.55
N GLY A 150 4.73 12.70 -3.76
CA GLY A 150 4.33 13.47 -2.60
C GLY A 150 5.40 13.59 -1.52
N PHE A 151 6.27 12.60 -1.41
CA PHE A 151 7.33 12.61 -0.39
C PHE A 151 8.39 13.68 -0.63
N THR A 152 8.60 14.12 -1.89
CA THR A 152 9.66 15.07 -2.23
C THR A 152 9.23 16.26 -3.08
N ALA A 153 7.95 16.35 -3.46
CA ALA A 153 7.44 17.40 -4.36
C ALA A 153 7.36 18.78 -3.72
N HIS A 154 7.19 18.87 -2.40
CA HIS A 154 7.08 20.14 -1.71
C HIS A 154 8.34 20.98 -1.87
N SER A 155 8.19 22.30 -2.07
CA SER A 155 9.31 23.22 -2.36
C SER A 155 10.38 23.27 -1.28
N ASN A 156 10.04 22.96 -0.01
CA ASN A 156 10.97 22.89 1.12
C ASN A 156 11.61 21.51 1.30
N ALA A 157 11.41 20.58 0.36
CA ALA A 157 11.99 19.24 0.46
C ALA A 157 13.53 19.22 0.43
N GLY A 158 14.18 20.31 -0.01
CA GLY A 158 15.64 20.41 -0.06
C GLY A 158 16.28 19.41 -1.05
N ILE A 159 15.56 19.05 -2.11
CA ILE A 159 16.08 18.18 -3.17
C ILE A 159 17.06 18.96 -4.04
N SER A 160 18.19 18.36 -4.37
CA SER A 160 19.24 18.99 -5.17
C SER A 160 19.67 18.12 -6.34
N GLY A 161 19.97 18.77 -7.49
CA GLY A 161 20.52 18.11 -8.68
C GLY A 161 19.57 17.21 -9.47
N VAL A 162 18.35 16.97 -8.98
CA VAL A 162 17.31 16.19 -9.64
C VAL A 162 15.95 16.83 -9.50
N ARG A 163 15.00 16.47 -10.34
CA ARG A 163 13.61 16.95 -10.25
C ARG A 163 12.95 16.38 -8.99
N PRO A 164 12.31 17.22 -8.13
CA PRO A 164 11.48 16.74 -7.03
C PRO A 164 10.33 15.86 -7.52
N GLY A 165 9.84 14.97 -6.67
CA GLY A 165 8.73 14.07 -6.99
C GLY A 165 9.13 12.87 -7.86
N THR A 166 10.40 12.54 -7.95
CA THR A 166 10.93 11.44 -8.78
C THR A 166 11.57 10.33 -7.94
N PHE A 167 11.81 9.17 -8.55
CA PHE A 167 12.54 8.06 -7.91
C PHE A 167 13.91 8.52 -7.39
N SER A 168 14.65 9.27 -8.18
CA SER A 168 15.95 9.83 -7.79
C SER A 168 15.85 10.83 -6.62
N ALA A 169 14.74 11.57 -6.54
CA ALA A 169 14.53 12.48 -5.42
C ALA A 169 14.22 11.71 -4.11
N ALA A 170 13.44 10.62 -4.19
CA ALA A 170 13.14 9.77 -3.04
C ALA A 170 14.40 9.19 -2.39
N VAL A 171 15.43 8.85 -3.19
CA VAL A 171 16.73 8.38 -2.70
C VAL A 171 17.38 9.37 -1.72
N GLN A 172 17.24 10.68 -1.96
CA GLN A 172 17.83 11.70 -1.08
C GLN A 172 17.20 11.76 0.32
N LYS A 173 16.05 11.12 0.50
CA LYS A 173 15.30 11.06 1.76
C LYS A 173 15.46 9.74 2.52
N ILE A 174 16.21 8.79 2.00
CA ILE A 174 16.52 7.52 2.68
C ILE A 174 17.08 7.74 4.10
N PRO A 175 18.02 8.69 4.36
CA PRO A 175 18.52 8.90 5.72
C PRO A 175 17.44 9.29 6.74
N TYR A 176 16.38 9.98 6.33
CA TYR A 176 15.23 10.27 7.17
C TYR A 176 14.51 8.99 7.59
N LEU A 177 14.17 8.12 6.63
CA LEU A 177 13.49 6.84 6.86
C LEU A 177 14.33 5.90 7.73
N GLN A 178 15.66 5.82 7.49
CA GLN A 178 16.57 5.09 8.37
C GLN A 178 16.55 5.62 9.80
N SER A 179 16.59 6.96 9.96
CA SER A 179 16.56 7.59 11.28
C SER A 179 15.24 7.39 12.02
N LEU A 180 14.16 7.16 11.30
CA LEU A 180 12.84 6.80 11.86
C LEU A 180 12.79 5.34 12.33
N GLY A 181 13.62 4.46 11.78
CA GLY A 181 13.62 3.02 12.07
C GLY A 181 12.74 2.22 11.11
N VAL A 182 12.39 2.78 9.96
CA VAL A 182 11.65 2.10 8.90
C VAL A 182 12.51 1.00 8.29
N THR A 183 11.91 -0.18 8.07
CA THR A 183 12.58 -1.35 7.49
C THR A 183 12.04 -1.73 6.12
N ALA A 184 10.84 -1.24 5.76
CA ALA A 184 10.26 -1.42 4.45
C ALA A 184 9.47 -0.17 4.04
N VAL A 185 9.58 0.26 2.79
CA VAL A 185 8.68 1.25 2.20
C VAL A 185 7.64 0.53 1.36
N GLU A 186 6.35 0.86 1.57
CA GLU A 186 5.26 0.46 0.70
C GLU A 186 4.93 1.64 -0.21
N LEU A 187 5.34 1.53 -1.47
CA LEU A 187 5.15 2.59 -2.45
C LEU A 187 3.74 2.52 -3.02
N MET A 188 2.96 3.58 -2.85
CA MET A 188 1.70 3.77 -3.58
C MET A 188 1.94 3.60 -5.10
N PRO A 189 0.91 3.36 -5.92
CA PRO A 189 1.09 2.84 -7.27
C PRO A 189 2.18 3.52 -8.09
N VAL A 190 3.15 2.72 -8.52
CA VAL A 190 4.26 3.17 -9.39
C VAL A 190 4.08 2.71 -10.84
N PHE A 191 3.10 1.84 -11.12
CA PHE A 191 2.76 1.46 -12.48
C PHE A 191 2.33 2.69 -13.27
N ALA A 192 2.55 2.67 -14.58
CA ALA A 192 2.03 3.69 -15.45
C ALA A 192 0.50 3.77 -15.32
N PHE A 193 0.01 4.90 -14.87
CA PHE A 193 -1.41 5.18 -14.63
C PHE A 193 -1.90 6.36 -15.46
N ASP A 194 -3.20 6.53 -15.55
CA ASP A 194 -3.83 7.63 -16.27
C ASP A 194 -3.96 8.88 -15.37
N PRO A 195 -3.13 9.92 -15.58
CA PRO A 195 -3.20 11.13 -14.78
C PRO A 195 -4.48 11.95 -15.05
N GLN A 196 -5.18 11.71 -16.18
CA GLN A 196 -6.39 12.42 -16.55
C GLN A 196 -7.67 11.71 -16.05
N ASP A 197 -7.53 10.60 -15.30
CA ASP A 197 -8.68 9.93 -14.67
C ASP A 197 -9.04 10.59 -13.35
N ALA A 198 -9.50 11.83 -13.44
CA ALA A 198 -9.88 12.69 -12.31
C ALA A 198 -10.96 13.69 -12.76
N PRO A 199 -11.64 14.36 -11.84
CA PRO A 199 -12.57 15.45 -12.15
C PRO A 199 -11.89 16.57 -12.94
N SER A 200 -12.70 17.31 -13.73
CA SER A 200 -12.19 18.35 -14.62
C SER A 200 -11.34 19.39 -13.88
N GLY A 201 -10.13 19.62 -14.36
CA GLY A 201 -9.16 20.56 -13.78
C GLY A 201 -8.32 20.00 -12.64
N LEU A 202 -8.47 18.73 -12.31
CA LEU A 202 -7.67 17.98 -11.33
C LEU A 202 -6.90 16.86 -12.04
N GLU A 203 -5.93 16.29 -11.36
CA GLU A 203 -5.13 15.16 -11.84
C GLU A 203 -5.20 14.00 -10.85
N ASN A 204 -5.22 12.77 -11.37
CA ASN A 204 -5.08 11.58 -10.55
C ASN A 204 -3.67 11.55 -9.93
N TYR A 205 -3.63 11.77 -8.62
CA TYR A 205 -2.37 11.83 -7.87
C TYR A 205 -1.97 10.46 -7.30
N TRP A 206 -2.93 9.68 -6.77
CA TRP A 206 -2.62 8.41 -6.12
C TRP A 206 -2.13 7.32 -7.08
N GLY A 207 -2.62 7.32 -8.33
CA GLY A 207 -2.20 6.34 -9.33
C GLY A 207 -3.05 5.07 -9.41
N TYR A 208 -4.17 4.96 -8.69
CA TYR A 208 -5.08 3.80 -8.77
C TYR A 208 -5.94 3.85 -10.04
N SER A 209 -5.30 3.99 -11.20
CA SER A 209 -5.91 3.94 -12.52
C SER A 209 -4.89 3.41 -13.54
N PRO A 210 -4.44 2.13 -13.42
CA PRO A 210 -3.30 1.61 -14.17
C PRO A 210 -3.61 1.47 -15.65
N ILE A 211 -2.64 1.85 -16.48
CA ILE A 211 -2.63 1.64 -17.93
C ILE A 211 -1.92 0.33 -18.24
N ASN A 212 -0.87 0.02 -17.51
CA ASN A 212 0.01 -1.11 -17.77
C ASN A 212 0.57 -1.65 -16.46
N PHE A 213 0.91 -2.95 -16.40
CA PHE A 213 1.36 -3.63 -15.19
C PHE A 213 2.88 -3.84 -15.13
N PHE A 214 3.65 -3.36 -16.11
CA PHE A 214 5.10 -3.59 -16.20
C PHE A 214 5.91 -2.29 -16.21
N ALA A 215 5.38 -1.21 -16.80
CA ALA A 215 6.11 0.04 -16.94
C ALA A 215 5.97 0.92 -15.70
N PRO A 216 7.03 1.49 -15.16
CA PRO A 216 6.92 2.56 -14.16
C PRO A 216 6.30 3.81 -14.79
N HIS A 217 5.61 4.60 -13.96
CA HIS A 217 4.97 5.83 -14.39
C HIS A 217 6.01 6.87 -14.86
N TRP A 218 5.80 7.42 -16.06
CA TRP A 218 6.78 8.29 -16.73
C TRP A 218 7.10 9.58 -15.95
N ASP A 219 6.16 10.12 -15.17
CA ASP A 219 6.38 11.34 -14.39
C ASP A 219 7.22 11.12 -13.13
N TYR A 220 7.52 9.89 -12.77
CA TYR A 220 8.44 9.57 -11.67
C TYR A 220 9.92 9.49 -12.09
N GLY A 221 10.23 9.61 -13.38
CA GLY A 221 11.59 9.79 -13.90
C GLY A 221 12.02 11.26 -13.87
N THR A 222 13.32 11.52 -13.88
CA THR A 222 13.89 12.89 -13.94
C THR A 222 13.84 13.50 -15.34
N THR A 223 13.72 12.66 -16.36
CA THR A 223 13.62 13.02 -17.77
C THR A 223 12.38 12.38 -18.41
N ASP A 224 12.08 12.75 -19.63
CA ASP A 224 10.97 12.16 -20.40
C ASP A 224 11.39 10.88 -21.16
N ASP A 225 12.61 10.38 -20.94
CA ASP A 225 13.07 9.11 -21.51
C ASP A 225 12.59 7.91 -20.67
N PRO A 226 11.74 7.02 -21.20
CA PRO A 226 11.25 5.85 -20.49
C PRO A 226 12.35 4.87 -20.07
N LEU A 227 13.45 4.78 -20.82
CA LEU A 227 14.59 3.94 -20.44
C LEU A 227 15.28 4.48 -19.19
N GLN A 228 15.42 5.81 -19.12
CA GLN A 228 15.96 6.45 -17.93
C GLN A 228 15.05 6.26 -16.72
N THR A 229 13.73 6.37 -16.88
CA THR A 229 12.77 6.12 -15.81
C THR A 229 12.90 4.70 -15.23
N VAL A 230 13.05 3.68 -16.09
CA VAL A 230 13.29 2.29 -15.67
C VAL A 230 14.61 2.16 -14.90
N ARG A 231 15.68 2.84 -15.35
CA ARG A 231 16.98 2.82 -14.65
C ARG A 231 16.89 3.49 -13.29
N GLU A 232 16.24 4.64 -13.20
CA GLU A 232 16.07 5.40 -11.95
C GLU A 232 15.27 4.61 -10.91
N PHE A 233 14.25 3.86 -11.34
CA PHE A 233 13.54 2.94 -10.44
C PHE A 233 14.50 1.89 -9.86
N ARG A 234 15.32 1.24 -10.69
CA ARG A 234 16.32 0.26 -10.24
C ARG A 234 17.36 0.88 -9.31
N ASP A 235 17.83 2.08 -9.63
CA ASP A 235 18.77 2.82 -8.78
C ASP A 235 18.16 3.15 -7.42
N MET A 236 16.88 3.50 -7.38
CA MET A 236 16.13 3.74 -6.14
C MET A 236 16.05 2.46 -5.30
N VAL A 237 15.63 1.33 -5.87
CA VAL A 237 15.55 0.04 -5.15
C VAL A 237 16.92 -0.33 -4.58
N LYS A 238 17.98 -0.28 -5.41
CA LYS A 238 19.34 -0.55 -4.98
C LYS A 238 19.79 0.36 -3.83
N ALA A 239 19.39 1.64 -3.84
CA ALA A 239 19.71 2.58 -2.76
C ALA A 239 18.96 2.26 -1.46
N PHE A 240 17.69 1.86 -1.53
CA PHE A 240 16.93 1.38 -0.37
C PHE A 240 17.54 0.12 0.22
N HIS A 241 17.90 -0.87 -0.60
CA HIS A 241 18.55 -2.11 -0.13
C HIS A 241 19.88 -1.84 0.58
N ARG A 242 20.72 -0.94 0.05
CA ARG A 242 21.95 -0.51 0.71
C ARG A 242 21.72 0.13 2.07
N ALA A 243 20.56 0.72 2.26
CA ALA A 243 20.13 1.31 3.52
C ALA A 243 19.49 0.28 4.47
N GLY A 244 19.34 -0.99 4.05
CA GLY A 244 18.65 -2.02 4.82
C GLY A 244 17.14 -1.87 4.82
N ILE A 245 16.57 -1.25 3.80
CA ILE A 245 15.13 -1.00 3.65
C ILE A 245 14.61 -1.78 2.45
N GLU A 246 13.57 -2.57 2.64
CA GLU A 246 12.86 -3.29 1.58
C GLU A 246 11.92 -2.35 0.80
N VAL A 247 11.62 -2.71 -0.46
CA VAL A 247 10.68 -2.00 -1.31
C VAL A 247 9.48 -2.90 -1.62
N ILE A 248 8.31 -2.50 -1.15
CA ILE A 248 7.02 -3.14 -1.42
C ILE A 248 6.26 -2.24 -2.39
N LEU A 249 5.66 -2.82 -3.43
CA LEU A 249 4.82 -2.08 -4.36
C LEU A 249 3.35 -2.30 -4.09
N ASP A 250 2.60 -1.22 -4.03
CA ASP A 250 1.15 -1.27 -4.13
C ASP A 250 0.75 -1.51 -5.59
N VAL A 251 0.11 -2.66 -5.85
CA VAL A 251 -0.18 -3.13 -7.19
C VAL A 251 -1.67 -3.23 -7.45
N VAL A 252 -2.11 -2.57 -8.51
CA VAL A 252 -3.50 -2.49 -8.92
C VAL A 252 -3.75 -3.47 -10.06
N TYR A 253 -4.09 -4.72 -9.73
CA TYR A 253 -4.43 -5.75 -10.72
C TYR A 253 -5.93 -6.00 -10.85
N ASN A 254 -6.73 -5.29 -10.07
CA ASN A 254 -8.17 -5.52 -9.99
C ASN A 254 -8.97 -4.77 -11.06
N HIS A 255 -8.46 -3.62 -11.55
CA HIS A 255 -9.08 -2.82 -12.61
C HIS A 255 -8.03 -2.09 -13.47
N THR A 256 -8.46 -1.37 -14.49
CA THR A 256 -7.61 -0.53 -15.34
C THR A 256 -8.24 0.81 -15.63
N ALA A 257 -7.42 1.75 -16.10
CA ALA A 257 -7.83 3.09 -16.56
C ALA A 257 -8.83 3.09 -17.72
N GLU A 258 -9.07 1.93 -18.37
CA GLU A 258 -10.03 1.82 -19.44
C GLU A 258 -11.49 1.96 -18.98
N SER A 259 -11.72 2.01 -17.65
CA SER A 259 -13.01 2.28 -17.02
C SER A 259 -14.15 1.40 -17.60
N GLY A 260 -15.34 1.97 -17.74
CA GLY A 260 -16.49 1.28 -18.34
C GLY A 260 -16.53 1.35 -19.88
N LYS A 261 -17.69 1.12 -20.41
CA LYS A 261 -17.99 1.10 -21.86
C LYS A 261 -17.51 2.35 -22.60
N VAL A 262 -17.67 3.51 -21.97
CA VAL A 262 -17.35 4.82 -22.56
C VAL A 262 -15.91 5.31 -22.22
N GLY A 263 -15.16 4.56 -21.44
CA GLY A 263 -13.78 4.88 -21.12
C GLY A 263 -12.81 4.74 -22.29
N PRO A 264 -11.54 5.11 -22.12
CA PRO A 264 -10.55 5.12 -23.19
C PRO A 264 -10.22 3.72 -23.71
N TRP A 265 -9.71 3.67 -24.94
CA TRP A 265 -9.04 2.52 -25.52
C TRP A 265 -7.53 2.69 -25.34
N LEU A 266 -6.93 1.93 -24.43
CA LEU A 266 -5.51 2.02 -24.11
C LEU A 266 -4.75 0.76 -24.52
N ASN A 267 -5.31 -0.43 -24.19
CA ASN A 267 -4.74 -1.72 -24.54
C ASN A 267 -5.80 -2.85 -24.54
N PHE A 268 -6.14 -3.40 -23.37
CA PHE A 268 -6.94 -4.62 -23.19
C PHE A 268 -8.31 -4.57 -23.87
N LYS A 269 -9.00 -3.45 -23.74
CA LYS A 269 -10.34 -3.23 -24.31
C LYS A 269 -10.35 -3.37 -25.82
N GLY A 270 -9.37 -2.75 -26.48
CA GLY A 270 -9.24 -2.80 -27.94
C GLY A 270 -8.59 -4.07 -28.48
N GLN A 271 -8.05 -4.95 -27.64
CA GLN A 271 -7.34 -6.16 -28.04
C GLN A 271 -8.18 -7.42 -27.84
N ALA A 272 -8.77 -7.60 -26.66
CA ALA A 272 -9.60 -8.76 -26.36
C ALA A 272 -10.44 -8.53 -25.08
N ALA A 273 -11.33 -7.55 -25.10
CA ALA A 273 -12.09 -7.11 -23.92
C ALA A 273 -12.69 -8.25 -23.08
N SER A 274 -13.38 -9.20 -23.74
CA SER A 274 -14.04 -10.34 -23.05
C SER A 274 -13.09 -11.40 -22.48
N VAL A 275 -11.78 -11.28 -22.72
CA VAL A 275 -10.73 -12.10 -22.09
C VAL A 275 -10.17 -11.40 -20.88
N TYR A 276 -9.91 -10.10 -21.02
CA TYR A 276 -9.23 -9.29 -20.01
C TYR A 276 -10.16 -8.78 -18.92
N TYR A 277 -11.45 -8.62 -19.19
CA TYR A 277 -12.42 -8.11 -18.22
C TYR A 277 -13.54 -9.13 -17.94
N ILE A 278 -14.03 -9.12 -16.70
CA ILE A 278 -15.26 -9.79 -16.35
C ILE A 278 -16.42 -9.01 -17.00
N MET A 279 -17.25 -9.71 -17.78
CA MET A 279 -18.39 -9.12 -18.46
C MET A 279 -19.66 -9.28 -17.62
N THR A 280 -20.63 -8.38 -17.80
CA THR A 280 -22.00 -8.59 -17.33
C THR A 280 -22.59 -9.85 -17.95
N ALA A 281 -23.62 -10.42 -17.31
CA ALA A 281 -24.23 -11.69 -17.75
C ALA A 281 -24.73 -11.63 -19.22
N ASP A 282 -25.23 -10.48 -19.66
CA ASP A 282 -25.66 -10.20 -21.03
C ASP A 282 -24.51 -9.81 -21.97
N ARG A 283 -23.26 -9.72 -21.44
CA ARG A 283 -22.02 -9.34 -22.12
C ARG A 283 -22.00 -7.92 -22.71
N SER A 284 -22.98 -7.09 -22.40
CA SER A 284 -23.12 -5.74 -22.97
C SER A 284 -22.22 -4.68 -22.32
N ALA A 285 -21.66 -4.98 -21.15
CA ALA A 285 -20.80 -4.08 -20.39
C ALA A 285 -19.76 -4.87 -19.56
N PHE A 286 -18.83 -4.15 -18.95
CA PHE A 286 -17.92 -4.71 -17.95
C PHE A 286 -18.64 -4.81 -16.61
N ALA A 287 -18.46 -5.92 -15.89
CA ALA A 287 -18.88 -6.04 -14.51
C ALA A 287 -17.97 -5.16 -13.64
N ASP A 288 -18.56 -4.48 -12.67
CA ASP A 288 -17.83 -3.55 -11.81
C ASP A 288 -17.94 -3.98 -10.35
N TYR A 289 -16.92 -4.69 -9.87
CA TYR A 289 -16.74 -5.06 -8.47
C TYR A 289 -15.70 -4.17 -7.77
N THR A 290 -15.14 -3.20 -8.51
CA THR A 290 -14.03 -2.34 -8.06
C THR A 290 -14.46 -0.91 -7.78
N GLY A 291 -15.62 -0.48 -8.28
CA GLY A 291 -16.07 0.90 -8.25
C GLY A 291 -15.41 1.80 -9.31
N CYS A 292 -14.54 1.24 -10.18
CA CYS A 292 -13.76 1.97 -11.18
C CYS A 292 -14.24 1.74 -12.63
N GLY A 293 -15.42 1.10 -12.79
CA GLY A 293 -16.07 0.90 -14.08
C GLY A 293 -15.71 -0.40 -14.81
N ASN A 294 -14.72 -1.15 -14.33
CA ASN A 294 -14.36 -2.48 -14.84
C ASN A 294 -13.77 -3.35 -13.75
N THR A 295 -13.75 -4.65 -14.00
CA THR A 295 -13.06 -5.65 -13.17
C THR A 295 -12.22 -6.53 -14.06
N VAL A 296 -10.96 -6.63 -13.77
CA VAL A 296 -9.99 -7.46 -14.48
C VAL A 296 -10.26 -8.94 -14.19
N ASN A 297 -10.30 -9.77 -15.25
CA ASN A 297 -10.58 -11.20 -15.18
C ASN A 297 -9.32 -12.01 -14.83
N THR A 298 -8.86 -11.89 -13.60
CA THR A 298 -7.58 -12.47 -13.10
C THR A 298 -7.54 -14.00 -13.19
N ASN A 299 -8.70 -14.67 -13.25
CA ASN A 299 -8.81 -16.11 -13.35
C ASN A 299 -8.92 -16.64 -14.80
N ASP A 300 -8.97 -15.76 -15.82
CA ASP A 300 -8.72 -16.16 -17.22
C ASP A 300 -7.24 -16.59 -17.38
N PRO A 301 -6.94 -17.70 -18.07
CA PRO A 301 -5.57 -18.20 -18.22
C PRO A 301 -4.60 -17.19 -18.85
N ILE A 302 -5.09 -16.35 -19.78
CA ILE A 302 -4.24 -15.34 -20.45
C ILE A 302 -3.88 -14.21 -19.48
N LEU A 303 -4.88 -13.68 -18.77
CA LEU A 303 -4.62 -12.59 -17.86
C LEU A 303 -3.85 -13.05 -16.62
N ARG A 304 -4.15 -14.25 -16.10
CA ARG A 304 -3.36 -14.86 -15.04
C ARG A 304 -1.86 -14.98 -15.41
N ARG A 305 -1.56 -15.28 -16.69
CA ARG A 305 -0.21 -15.23 -17.21
C ARG A 305 0.36 -13.81 -17.18
N VAL A 306 -0.38 -12.80 -17.65
CA VAL A 306 0.08 -11.39 -17.61
C VAL A 306 0.45 -10.99 -16.18
N LEU A 307 -0.42 -11.29 -15.23
CA LEU A 307 -0.24 -10.98 -13.81
C LEU A 307 1.02 -11.66 -13.25
N ARG A 308 1.16 -12.96 -13.48
CA ARG A 308 2.34 -13.71 -13.01
C ARG A 308 3.65 -13.21 -13.62
N GLU A 309 3.67 -12.93 -14.93
CA GLU A 309 4.86 -12.39 -15.61
C GLU A 309 5.19 -10.97 -15.12
N SER A 310 4.17 -10.17 -14.75
CA SER A 310 4.37 -8.86 -14.15
C SER A 310 5.05 -8.99 -12.78
N LEU A 311 4.52 -9.82 -11.88
CA LEU A 311 5.12 -10.05 -10.56
C LEU A 311 6.58 -10.54 -10.67
N ARG A 312 6.83 -11.52 -11.56
CA ARG A 312 8.20 -12.00 -11.83
C ARG A 312 9.12 -10.88 -12.32
N TYR A 313 8.64 -10.05 -13.25
CA TYR A 313 9.44 -8.93 -13.79
C TYR A 313 9.83 -7.95 -12.66
N TRP A 314 8.90 -7.60 -11.79
CA TRP A 314 9.19 -6.68 -10.69
C TRP A 314 10.15 -7.29 -9.65
N VAL A 315 10.12 -8.61 -9.45
CA VAL A 315 11.09 -9.29 -8.56
C VAL A 315 12.43 -9.53 -9.26
N ASP A 316 12.45 -10.20 -10.42
CA ASP A 316 13.69 -10.62 -11.07
C ASP A 316 14.47 -9.47 -11.72
N SER A 317 13.75 -8.51 -12.34
CA SER A 317 14.36 -7.47 -13.15
C SER A 317 14.41 -6.11 -12.45
N MET A 318 13.55 -5.90 -11.45
CA MET A 318 13.42 -4.64 -10.72
C MET A 318 13.75 -4.77 -9.23
N HIS A 319 14.07 -5.99 -8.75
CA HIS A 319 14.49 -6.35 -7.38
C HIS A 319 13.52 -5.91 -6.27
N VAL A 320 12.22 -5.92 -6.53
CA VAL A 320 11.19 -5.58 -5.55
C VAL A 320 11.02 -6.70 -4.51
N ASP A 321 10.86 -6.36 -3.22
CA ASP A 321 10.81 -7.32 -2.10
C ASP A 321 9.40 -7.79 -1.76
N GLY A 322 8.38 -7.06 -2.19
CA GLY A 322 7.00 -7.40 -1.85
C GLY A 322 5.96 -6.67 -2.67
N PHE A 323 4.72 -7.08 -2.50
CA PHE A 323 3.56 -6.47 -3.12
C PHE A 323 2.41 -6.35 -2.12
N ARG A 324 1.75 -5.19 -2.10
CA ARG A 324 0.42 -4.99 -1.53
C ARG A 324 -0.58 -4.98 -2.67
N PHE A 325 -1.54 -5.87 -2.65
CA PHE A 325 -2.55 -6.01 -3.69
C PHE A 325 -3.79 -5.20 -3.34
N ASP A 326 -4.03 -4.16 -4.12
CA ASP A 326 -5.23 -3.34 -4.05
C ASP A 326 -6.48 -4.18 -4.36
N LEU A 327 -7.55 -4.05 -3.55
CA LEU A 327 -8.79 -4.83 -3.68
C LEU A 327 -8.53 -6.31 -4.01
N ALA A 328 -7.65 -6.96 -3.26
CA ALA A 328 -7.13 -8.30 -3.56
C ALA A 328 -8.25 -9.36 -3.66
N ALA A 329 -9.41 -9.16 -3.04
CA ALA A 329 -10.55 -10.06 -3.15
C ALA A 329 -10.99 -10.29 -4.62
N ILE A 330 -10.65 -9.39 -5.54
CA ILE A 330 -10.88 -9.59 -6.98
C ILE A 330 -10.12 -10.80 -7.53
N LEU A 331 -8.96 -11.13 -6.96
CA LEU A 331 -8.20 -12.34 -7.36
C LEU A 331 -8.98 -13.63 -7.08
N THR A 332 -9.97 -13.59 -6.19
CA THR A 332 -10.83 -14.74 -5.88
C THR A 332 -12.09 -14.82 -6.75
N ARG A 333 -12.35 -13.82 -7.62
CA ARG A 333 -13.53 -13.84 -8.51
C ARG A 333 -13.25 -14.61 -9.80
N GLY A 334 -14.18 -15.50 -10.14
CA GLY A 334 -14.18 -16.23 -11.40
C GLY A 334 -14.60 -15.36 -12.58
N PRO A 335 -14.50 -15.90 -13.81
CA PRO A 335 -14.88 -15.18 -15.05
C PRO A 335 -16.33 -14.69 -15.10
N GLU A 336 -17.20 -15.23 -14.26
CA GLU A 336 -18.62 -14.87 -14.14
C GLU A 336 -18.89 -13.99 -12.93
N GLY A 337 -17.82 -13.52 -12.23
CA GLY A 337 -17.91 -12.67 -11.04
C GLY A 337 -18.19 -13.40 -9.73
N ASN A 338 -18.46 -14.69 -9.76
CA ASN A 338 -18.67 -15.53 -8.57
C ASN A 338 -17.35 -15.69 -7.78
N VAL A 339 -17.44 -15.84 -6.46
CA VAL A 339 -16.30 -16.12 -5.62
C VAL A 339 -15.88 -17.58 -5.74
N LEU A 340 -14.61 -17.82 -6.04
CA LEU A 340 -14.02 -19.15 -6.14
C LEU A 340 -13.48 -19.58 -4.79
N VAL A 341 -13.80 -20.80 -4.38
CA VAL A 341 -13.26 -21.42 -3.15
C VAL A 341 -11.77 -21.69 -3.30
N ASP A 342 -11.34 -22.03 -4.51
CA ASP A 342 -9.95 -22.31 -4.88
C ASP A 342 -9.60 -21.47 -6.11
N SER A 343 -8.98 -20.33 -5.87
CA SER A 343 -8.63 -19.40 -6.94
C SER A 343 -7.35 -19.82 -7.65
N PRO A 344 -7.43 -20.13 -8.98
CA PRO A 344 -6.24 -20.38 -9.78
C PRO A 344 -5.24 -19.22 -9.82
N ALA A 345 -5.72 -17.97 -9.68
CA ALA A 345 -4.85 -16.80 -9.62
C ALA A 345 -3.97 -16.84 -8.36
N LEU A 346 -4.59 -17.00 -7.19
CA LEU A 346 -3.86 -17.11 -5.91
C LEU A 346 -2.89 -18.30 -5.92
N GLY A 347 -3.36 -19.48 -6.30
CA GLY A 347 -2.52 -20.67 -6.34
C GLY A 347 -1.30 -20.50 -7.26
N SER A 348 -1.46 -19.81 -8.41
CA SER A 348 -0.34 -19.57 -9.33
C SER A 348 0.70 -18.58 -8.78
N ILE A 349 0.31 -17.67 -7.88
CA ILE A 349 1.24 -16.75 -7.20
C ILE A 349 1.96 -17.48 -6.06
N GLU A 350 1.23 -18.24 -5.25
CA GLU A 350 1.80 -18.94 -4.08
C GLU A 350 2.87 -19.96 -4.44
N VAL A 351 2.69 -20.69 -5.54
CA VAL A 351 3.64 -21.75 -5.98
C VAL A 351 4.70 -21.24 -6.95
N ASP A 352 4.73 -19.94 -7.27
CA ASP A 352 5.69 -19.42 -8.24
C ASP A 352 7.13 -19.48 -7.69
N PRO A 353 8.07 -20.16 -8.39
CA PRO A 353 9.43 -20.35 -7.89
C PRO A 353 10.30 -19.09 -7.88
N VAL A 354 9.83 -17.99 -8.46
CA VAL A 354 10.50 -16.68 -8.42
C VAL A 354 10.09 -15.89 -7.20
N LEU A 355 8.93 -16.18 -6.63
CA LEU A 355 8.31 -15.41 -5.55
C LEU A 355 8.42 -16.00 -4.12
N PRO A 356 9.28 -17.00 -3.79
CA PRO A 356 9.21 -17.69 -2.49
C PRO A 356 9.51 -16.75 -1.31
N ASP A 357 10.43 -15.81 -1.50
CA ASP A 357 10.86 -14.86 -0.45
C ASP A 357 10.16 -13.49 -0.56
N THR A 358 9.21 -13.33 -1.50
CA THR A 358 8.50 -12.07 -1.74
C THR A 358 7.37 -11.90 -0.75
N LYS A 359 7.28 -10.76 -0.07
CA LYS A 359 6.13 -10.41 0.77
C LYS A 359 4.87 -10.25 -0.07
N LEU A 360 3.78 -10.91 0.31
CA LEU A 360 2.47 -10.79 -0.32
C LEU A 360 1.49 -10.25 0.72
N ILE A 361 0.97 -9.06 0.49
CA ILE A 361 0.04 -8.37 1.40
C ILE A 361 -1.27 -8.15 0.64
N ALA A 362 -2.39 -8.58 1.21
CA ALA A 362 -3.70 -8.44 0.60
C ALA A 362 -4.50 -7.33 1.29
N GLU A 363 -5.12 -6.48 0.48
CA GLU A 363 -6.31 -5.78 0.88
C GLU A 363 -7.50 -6.73 0.66
N ALA A 364 -7.87 -7.48 1.69
CA ALA A 364 -8.72 -8.66 1.60
C ALA A 364 -10.22 -8.34 1.45
N TRP A 365 -10.58 -7.32 0.65
CA TRP A 365 -11.95 -6.92 0.33
C TRP A 365 -12.08 -6.37 -1.09
N ASP A 366 -13.32 -6.07 -1.51
CA ASP A 366 -13.61 -5.34 -2.76
C ASP A 366 -14.73 -4.29 -2.55
N ALA A 367 -14.96 -3.45 -3.58
CA ALA A 367 -15.96 -2.40 -3.51
C ALA A 367 -17.41 -2.92 -3.63
N ALA A 368 -17.62 -4.18 -3.97
CA ALA A 368 -18.94 -4.80 -4.06
C ALA A 368 -19.36 -5.52 -2.77
N GLY A 369 -18.60 -5.35 -1.67
CA GLY A 369 -18.96 -5.85 -0.34
C GLY A 369 -18.41 -7.23 0.00
N LEU A 370 -17.54 -7.81 -0.84
CA LEU A 370 -16.81 -9.01 -0.46
C LEU A 370 -15.72 -8.63 0.56
N TYR A 371 -15.72 -9.30 1.72
CA TYR A 371 -14.77 -9.08 2.81
C TYR A 371 -14.20 -10.41 3.28
N GLN A 372 -12.91 -10.66 3.04
CA GLN A 372 -12.25 -11.95 3.24
C GLN A 372 -11.13 -11.90 4.28
N LEU A 373 -11.10 -10.90 5.14
CA LEU A 373 -10.09 -10.77 6.19
C LEU A 373 -10.08 -12.02 7.09
N GLY A 374 -8.89 -12.61 7.26
CA GLY A 374 -8.69 -13.84 8.05
C GLY A 374 -8.92 -15.14 7.27
N PHE A 375 -9.37 -15.08 6.02
CA PHE A 375 -9.56 -16.28 5.19
C PHE A 375 -9.35 -16.04 3.67
N PHE A 376 -8.67 -14.97 3.30
CA PHE A 376 -8.41 -14.58 1.91
C PHE A 376 -7.78 -15.70 1.08
N ALA A 377 -6.74 -16.33 1.60
CA ALA A 377 -6.08 -17.45 0.92
C ALA A 377 -6.73 -18.84 1.17
N GLY A 378 -7.90 -18.85 1.82
CA GLY A 378 -8.64 -20.06 2.16
C GLY A 378 -8.45 -20.49 3.62
N ARG A 379 -9.52 -21.03 4.24
CA ARG A 379 -9.47 -21.50 5.65
C ARG A 379 -8.62 -22.76 5.78
N GLY A 380 -7.81 -22.84 6.84
CA GLY A 380 -7.00 -24.01 7.17
C GLY A 380 -5.88 -24.31 6.19
N ARG A 381 -5.44 -23.33 5.41
CA ARG A 381 -4.26 -23.42 4.55
C ARG A 381 -3.08 -22.72 5.23
N ASP A 382 -1.93 -23.36 5.15
CA ASP A 382 -0.64 -22.73 5.45
C ASP A 382 -0.34 -21.73 4.30
N SER A 383 -0.76 -20.49 4.49
CA SER A 383 -0.64 -19.43 3.50
C SER A 383 0.39 -18.41 3.95
N ARG A 384 1.15 -17.89 2.98
CA ARG A 384 2.12 -16.84 3.21
C ARG A 384 1.59 -15.41 2.98
N TRP A 385 0.28 -15.29 2.68
CA TRP A 385 -0.36 -13.99 2.53
C TRP A 385 -0.50 -13.28 3.87
N ALA A 386 0.03 -12.07 3.94
CA ALA A 386 -0.33 -11.11 4.98
C ALA A 386 -1.57 -10.32 4.53
N GLU A 387 -2.27 -9.70 5.46
CA GLU A 387 -3.49 -8.96 5.19
C GLU A 387 -3.48 -7.61 5.92
N TRP A 388 -3.86 -6.54 5.24
CA TRP A 388 -4.19 -5.29 5.90
C TRP A 388 -5.37 -5.52 6.86
N ASN A 389 -5.15 -5.36 8.17
CA ASN A 389 -6.16 -5.61 9.18
C ASN A 389 -7.07 -4.40 9.38
N GLY A 390 -8.13 -4.29 8.58
CA GLY A 390 -9.13 -3.23 8.69
C GLY A 390 -9.88 -3.25 10.03
N ALA A 391 -10.06 -4.42 10.64
CA ALA A 391 -10.68 -4.53 11.97
C ALA A 391 -9.77 -3.95 13.07
N TYR A 392 -8.44 -4.14 12.95
CA TYR A 392 -7.48 -3.48 13.83
C TYR A 392 -7.63 -1.96 13.75
N ARG A 393 -7.57 -1.40 12.53
CA ARG A 393 -7.74 0.04 12.29
C ARG A 393 -9.00 0.59 12.98
N ASP A 394 -10.13 -0.02 12.72
CA ASP A 394 -11.41 0.49 13.20
C ASP A 394 -11.57 0.34 14.72
N ASP A 395 -11.17 -0.81 15.28
CA ASP A 395 -11.28 -1.07 16.72
C ASP A 395 -10.32 -0.18 17.54
N ILE A 396 -9.08 0.07 17.06
CA ILE A 396 -8.13 0.97 17.72
C ILE A 396 -8.61 2.42 17.66
N ARG A 397 -9.11 2.88 16.52
CA ARG A 397 -9.69 4.25 16.41
C ARG A 397 -10.83 4.44 17.39
N ARG A 398 -11.75 3.48 17.49
CA ARG A 398 -12.90 3.52 18.39
C ARG A 398 -12.48 3.48 19.85
N PHE A 399 -11.50 2.65 20.21
CA PHE A 399 -10.99 2.60 21.58
C PHE A 399 -10.33 3.94 22.00
N VAL A 400 -9.46 4.52 21.16
CA VAL A 400 -8.80 5.81 21.45
C VAL A 400 -9.79 6.95 21.49
N ARG A 401 -10.83 6.92 20.66
CA ARG A 401 -11.95 7.87 20.73
C ARG A 401 -12.72 7.77 22.05
N GLY A 402 -12.76 6.60 22.67
CA GLY A 402 -13.46 6.33 23.93
C GLY A 402 -14.85 5.76 23.74
N ASP A 403 -15.08 4.97 22.69
CA ASP A 403 -16.34 4.26 22.48
C ASP A 403 -16.52 3.16 23.52
N GLU A 404 -17.78 2.91 23.89
CA GLU A 404 -18.13 1.81 24.76
C GLU A 404 -17.93 0.43 24.10
N GLY A 405 -17.67 -0.60 24.90
CA GLY A 405 -17.56 -1.99 24.45
C GLY A 405 -16.27 -2.33 23.71
N MET A 406 -15.25 -1.44 23.73
CA MET A 406 -14.04 -1.63 22.96
C MET A 406 -12.93 -2.40 23.69
N VAL A 407 -12.99 -2.55 25.01
CA VAL A 407 -11.94 -3.24 25.78
C VAL A 407 -11.73 -4.70 25.36
N PRO A 408 -12.75 -5.55 25.18
CA PRO A 408 -12.55 -6.91 24.66
C PRO A 408 -11.97 -6.94 23.24
N ARG A 409 -12.38 -5.98 22.39
CA ARG A 409 -11.86 -5.86 21.02
C ARG A 409 -10.40 -5.44 21.02
N LEU A 410 -10.04 -4.43 21.83
CA LEU A 410 -8.65 -4.03 22.02
C LEU A 410 -7.78 -5.22 22.44
N ALA A 411 -8.21 -6.00 23.45
CA ALA A 411 -7.46 -7.18 23.89
C ALA A 411 -7.21 -8.17 22.75
N ALA A 412 -8.21 -8.43 21.91
CA ALA A 412 -8.04 -9.28 20.74
C ALA A 412 -7.06 -8.66 19.71
N ARG A 413 -7.13 -7.36 19.45
CA ARG A 413 -6.21 -6.67 18.50
C ARG A 413 -4.76 -6.71 19.01
N ILE A 414 -4.53 -6.51 20.30
CA ILE A 414 -3.19 -6.51 20.91
C ILE A 414 -2.45 -7.83 20.69
N ILE A 415 -3.15 -8.96 20.78
CA ILE A 415 -2.51 -10.29 20.65
C ILE A 415 -2.57 -10.88 19.24
N GLY A 416 -2.78 -10.07 18.20
CA GLY A 416 -2.74 -10.54 16.81
C GLY A 416 -4.09 -11.01 16.25
N SER A 417 -5.20 -10.57 16.83
CA SER A 417 -6.56 -10.80 16.29
C SER A 417 -6.98 -12.27 16.16
N PRO A 418 -6.94 -13.08 17.24
CA PRO A 418 -7.27 -14.51 17.18
C PRO A 418 -8.75 -14.80 16.87
N ASP A 419 -9.62 -13.81 16.99
CA ASP A 419 -11.03 -13.87 16.59
C ASP A 419 -11.22 -13.79 15.06
N ILE A 420 -10.21 -13.30 14.35
CA ILE A 420 -10.14 -13.20 12.88
C ILE A 420 -9.30 -14.35 12.32
N TYR A 421 -8.09 -14.50 12.80
CA TYR A 421 -7.15 -15.52 12.39
C TYR A 421 -7.25 -16.74 13.30
N VAL A 422 -8.23 -17.60 13.00
CA VAL A 422 -8.58 -18.74 13.84
C VAL A 422 -7.68 -19.97 13.64
N ASP A 423 -6.78 -19.94 12.67
CA ASP A 423 -5.89 -21.06 12.39
C ASP A 423 -4.64 -20.98 13.27
N ALA A 424 -4.35 -22.06 14.01
CA ALA A 424 -3.20 -22.14 14.91
C ALA A 424 -1.83 -22.10 14.16
N THR A 425 -1.82 -22.30 12.84
CA THR A 425 -0.62 -22.22 12.00
C THR A 425 -0.34 -20.82 11.49
N HIS A 426 -1.30 -19.89 11.61
CA HIS A 426 -1.16 -18.52 11.16
C HIS A 426 -0.03 -17.81 11.91
N ASP A 427 0.86 -17.15 11.15
CA ASP A 427 1.87 -16.26 11.71
C ASP A 427 1.20 -14.93 12.07
N ILE A 428 1.22 -14.55 13.35
CA ILE A 428 0.57 -13.33 13.84
C ILE A 428 1.08 -12.06 13.14
N ASN A 429 2.30 -12.11 12.61
CA ASN A 429 2.90 -10.99 11.88
C ASN A 429 2.36 -10.84 10.45
N GLN A 430 1.58 -11.81 9.94
CA GLN A 430 0.81 -11.65 8.70
C GLN A 430 -0.37 -10.69 8.86
N SER A 431 -0.74 -10.30 10.09
CA SER A 431 -1.66 -9.21 10.35
C SER A 431 -0.94 -7.87 10.24
N ILE A 432 -1.15 -7.13 9.15
CA ILE A 432 -0.59 -5.79 8.98
C ILE A 432 -1.47 -4.81 9.72
N HIS A 433 -0.93 -4.22 10.78
CA HIS A 433 -1.59 -3.26 11.64
C HIS A 433 -1.38 -1.84 11.13
N PHE A 434 -2.44 -1.08 11.01
CA PHE A 434 -2.39 0.33 10.67
C PHE A 434 -3.52 1.09 11.34
N VAL A 435 -3.35 2.38 11.56
CA VAL A 435 -4.39 3.28 12.09
C VAL A 435 -4.83 4.30 11.04
N SER A 436 -3.98 4.57 10.06
CA SER A 436 -4.17 5.45 8.91
C SER A 436 -3.42 4.90 7.72
N CYS A 437 -3.86 5.24 6.52
CA CYS A 437 -3.21 4.95 5.25
C CYS A 437 -3.55 6.08 4.25
N HIS A 438 -3.21 5.93 2.97
CA HIS A 438 -3.60 6.89 1.94
C HIS A 438 -5.12 7.12 1.91
N ASP A 439 -5.92 6.08 2.13
CA ASP A 439 -7.39 6.11 2.12
C ASP A 439 -7.94 6.44 3.51
N GLY A 440 -8.67 7.53 3.62
CA GLY A 440 -9.21 8.04 4.86
C GLY A 440 -8.45 9.24 5.42
N PHE A 441 -8.70 9.57 6.67
CA PHE A 441 -7.98 10.64 7.38
C PHE A 441 -6.53 10.25 7.69
N THR A 442 -5.61 11.21 7.60
CA THR A 442 -4.28 11.11 8.21
C THR A 442 -4.43 10.93 9.73
N LEU A 443 -3.39 10.47 10.41
CA LEU A 443 -3.43 10.30 11.86
C LEU A 443 -3.71 11.62 12.58
N ASN A 444 -3.17 12.75 12.11
CA ASN A 444 -3.48 14.06 12.66
C ASN A 444 -4.95 14.45 12.41
N ASP A 445 -5.49 14.16 11.25
CA ASP A 445 -6.87 14.50 10.92
C ASP A 445 -7.89 13.64 11.68
N LEU A 446 -7.53 12.40 12.06
CA LEU A 446 -8.34 11.56 12.96
C LEU A 446 -8.58 12.19 14.34
N VAL A 447 -7.69 13.06 14.80
CA VAL A 447 -7.82 13.75 16.10
C VAL A 447 -8.24 15.21 15.94
N THR A 448 -8.44 15.68 14.71
CA THR A 448 -8.68 17.10 14.40
C THR A 448 -10.05 17.33 13.75
N TYR A 449 -10.51 16.38 12.94
CA TYR A 449 -11.76 16.50 12.18
C TYR A 449 -12.76 15.41 12.54
N ARG A 450 -14.02 15.77 12.66
CA ARG A 450 -15.11 14.83 12.87
C ARG A 450 -15.80 14.44 11.56
N ILE A 451 -15.85 15.36 10.60
CA ILE A 451 -16.47 15.17 9.30
C ILE A 451 -15.45 15.38 8.19
N LYS A 452 -15.69 14.77 7.04
CA LYS A 452 -14.82 14.92 5.86
C LYS A 452 -15.01 16.28 5.19
N HIS A 453 -13.91 16.79 4.61
CA HIS A 453 -13.85 18.08 3.92
C HIS A 453 -13.30 17.91 2.50
N ASN A 454 -14.01 17.17 1.62
CA ASN A 454 -13.55 16.76 0.28
C ASN A 454 -14.03 17.69 -0.84
N LEU A 455 -14.57 18.88 -0.54
CA LEU A 455 -15.11 19.80 -1.58
C LEU A 455 -14.07 20.14 -2.67
N ALA A 456 -12.80 20.19 -2.32
CA ALA A 456 -11.70 20.42 -3.26
C ALA A 456 -11.57 19.34 -4.35
N ASN A 457 -12.11 18.14 -4.12
CA ASN A 457 -12.09 17.03 -5.09
C ASN A 457 -13.10 17.21 -6.23
N GLY A 458 -14.01 18.21 -6.16
CA GLY A 458 -14.98 18.48 -7.23
C GLY A 458 -16.15 17.48 -7.29
N GLU A 459 -16.39 16.70 -6.23
CA GLU A 459 -17.41 15.65 -6.15
C GLU A 459 -18.51 15.95 -5.11
N ASP A 460 -18.74 17.24 -4.78
CA ASP A 460 -19.74 17.71 -3.83
C ASP A 460 -19.63 17.06 -2.43
N ASN A 461 -18.40 16.70 -2.00
CA ASN A 461 -18.14 16.03 -0.73
C ASN A 461 -18.84 14.65 -0.60
N ARG A 462 -19.18 13.99 -1.72
CA ARG A 462 -19.82 12.66 -1.73
C ARG A 462 -18.82 11.52 -1.67
N ASP A 463 -17.62 11.76 -2.17
CA ASP A 463 -16.47 10.84 -2.21
C ASP A 463 -15.87 10.59 -0.82
N GLY A 464 -15.12 9.52 -0.68
CA GLY A 464 -14.49 9.09 0.57
C GLY A 464 -15.49 8.59 1.63
N LEU A 465 -14.97 8.05 2.71
CA LEU A 465 -15.76 7.45 3.79
C LEU A 465 -16.51 8.51 4.60
N ASN A 466 -17.75 8.23 4.98
CA ASN A 466 -18.53 9.08 5.88
C ASN A 466 -18.20 8.84 7.36
N GLU A 467 -17.92 7.59 7.75
CA GLU A 467 -17.52 7.23 9.12
C GLU A 467 -16.02 6.95 9.17
N ASN A 468 -15.29 7.79 9.89
CA ASN A 468 -13.83 7.67 10.04
C ASN A 468 -13.41 7.23 11.44
N PHE A 469 -14.36 7.08 12.38
CA PHE A 469 -14.11 6.83 13.80
C PHE A 469 -13.17 7.87 14.43
N SER A 470 -13.24 9.10 13.95
CA SER A 470 -12.42 10.25 14.37
C SER A 470 -13.07 11.05 15.49
N ALA A 471 -12.30 11.93 16.14
CA ALA A 471 -12.79 12.87 17.15
C ALA A 471 -12.04 14.21 17.05
N ASN A 472 -12.76 15.32 17.05
CA ASN A 472 -12.18 16.67 16.95
C ASN A 472 -11.84 17.33 18.30
N TYR A 473 -12.18 16.66 19.41
CA TYR A 473 -11.97 17.12 20.78
C TYR A 473 -12.50 18.53 21.06
N GLY A 474 -13.68 18.84 20.48
CA GLY A 474 -14.43 20.06 20.73
C GLY A 474 -14.25 21.17 19.69
N VAL A 475 -13.28 21.05 18.80
CA VAL A 475 -13.02 22.06 17.74
C VAL A 475 -12.84 21.33 16.40
N GLU A 476 -13.66 21.65 15.40
CA GLU A 476 -13.52 21.12 14.05
C GLU A 476 -12.40 21.87 13.32
N GLY A 477 -11.34 21.14 12.94
CA GLY A 477 -10.17 21.73 12.30
C GLY A 477 -9.12 22.28 13.30
N PRO A 478 -8.17 23.10 12.83
CA PRO A 478 -7.10 23.67 13.67
C PRO A 478 -7.62 24.44 14.88
N SER A 479 -6.89 24.43 15.99
CA SER A 479 -7.27 25.11 17.23
C SER A 479 -6.09 25.90 17.80
N ASP A 480 -6.39 27.12 18.28
CA ASP A 480 -5.44 27.92 19.04
C ASP A 480 -5.52 27.64 20.56
N ASP A 481 -6.44 26.77 21.01
CA ASP A 481 -6.53 26.37 22.40
C ASP A 481 -5.43 25.35 22.75
N PRO A 482 -4.47 25.72 23.61
CA PRO A 482 -3.37 24.82 23.98
C PRO A 482 -3.82 23.51 24.65
N ALA A 483 -4.98 23.51 25.32
CA ALA A 483 -5.51 22.31 25.98
C ALA A 483 -6.04 21.33 24.95
N VAL A 484 -6.70 21.80 23.89
CA VAL A 484 -7.19 20.99 22.77
C VAL A 484 -5.98 20.40 22.03
N GLU A 485 -4.98 21.20 21.68
CA GLU A 485 -3.80 20.73 20.95
C GLU A 485 -2.95 19.75 21.78
N ALA A 486 -2.76 19.99 23.08
CA ALA A 486 -2.07 19.04 23.97
C ALA A 486 -2.82 17.69 24.05
N LEU A 487 -4.16 17.69 24.04
CA LEU A 487 -4.95 16.46 24.01
C LEU A 487 -4.80 15.74 22.67
N ARG A 488 -4.88 16.45 21.54
CA ARG A 488 -4.69 15.89 20.20
C ARG A 488 -3.31 15.24 20.05
N GLU A 489 -2.25 15.94 20.48
CA GLU A 489 -0.88 15.41 20.46
C GLU A 489 -0.75 14.14 21.30
N ARG A 490 -1.33 14.12 22.51
CA ARG A 490 -1.40 12.93 23.36
C ARG A 490 -2.08 11.77 22.67
N GLN A 491 -3.22 12.02 22.00
CA GLN A 491 -3.95 10.97 21.28
C GLN A 491 -3.17 10.43 20.09
N VAL A 492 -2.42 11.27 19.37
CA VAL A 492 -1.47 10.80 18.33
C VAL A 492 -0.42 9.87 18.94
N ARG A 493 0.16 10.22 20.09
CA ARG A 493 1.10 9.36 20.80
C ARG A 493 0.46 8.05 21.29
N ASN A 494 -0.81 8.09 21.73
CA ASN A 494 -1.57 6.90 22.12
C ASN A 494 -1.75 5.95 20.94
N PHE A 495 -2.06 6.47 19.75
CA PHE A 495 -2.14 5.67 18.53
C PHE A 495 -0.81 4.99 18.19
N PHE A 496 0.30 5.70 18.27
CA PHE A 496 1.62 5.11 18.04
C PHE A 496 2.01 4.08 19.11
N ALA A 497 1.68 4.32 20.37
CA ALA A 497 1.92 3.35 21.44
C ALA A 497 1.13 2.05 21.17
N LEU A 498 -0.13 2.15 20.77
CA LEU A 498 -0.94 0.99 20.41
C LEU A 498 -0.43 0.30 19.13
N LEU A 499 -0.08 1.07 18.09
CA LEU A 499 0.38 0.53 16.81
C LEU A 499 1.68 -0.27 16.97
N LEU A 500 2.62 0.24 17.74
CA LEU A 500 3.99 -0.30 17.84
C LEU A 500 4.16 -1.32 18.97
N PHE A 501 3.18 -1.45 19.89
CA PHE A 501 3.22 -2.37 21.03
C PHE A 501 2.06 -3.38 21.01
N THR A 502 1.69 -3.85 19.82
CA THR A 502 0.76 -4.96 19.58
C THR A 502 1.41 -6.02 18.70
N HIS A 503 1.02 -7.28 18.87
CA HIS A 503 1.53 -8.36 18.04
C HIS A 503 0.93 -8.32 16.64
N GLY A 504 1.77 -8.13 15.64
CA GLY A 504 1.47 -7.92 14.24
C GLY A 504 2.53 -7.02 13.60
N THR A 505 2.50 -6.84 12.29
CA THR A 505 3.45 -5.98 11.58
C THR A 505 2.89 -4.55 11.49
N PRO A 506 3.53 -3.54 12.09
CA PRO A 506 3.04 -2.17 12.03
C PRO A 506 3.32 -1.51 10.67
N MET A 507 2.33 -0.73 10.19
CA MET A 507 2.45 0.16 9.04
C MET A 507 2.09 1.59 9.46
N ILE A 508 2.93 2.54 9.06
CA ILE A 508 2.79 3.98 9.32
C ILE A 508 2.51 4.68 7.99
N GLY A 509 1.49 5.52 7.94
CA GLY A 509 1.20 6.37 6.78
C GLY A 509 2.19 7.55 6.69
N MET A 510 2.56 7.92 5.46
CA MET A 510 3.49 9.02 5.18
C MET A 510 3.14 10.30 5.94
N GLY A 511 4.03 10.73 6.84
CA GLY A 511 3.92 11.97 7.59
C GLY A 511 3.10 11.88 8.88
N ASP A 512 2.57 10.73 9.25
CA ASP A 512 1.85 10.57 10.52
C ASP A 512 2.76 10.86 11.72
N GLU A 513 4.03 10.50 11.63
CA GLU A 513 5.05 10.73 12.64
C GLU A 513 5.39 12.22 12.87
N VAL A 514 4.97 13.06 11.95
CA VAL A 514 5.14 14.52 12.02
C VAL A 514 3.80 15.26 11.95
N ARG A 515 2.69 14.55 12.21
CA ARG A 515 1.33 15.12 12.25
C ARG A 515 0.91 15.80 10.94
N ARG A 516 1.28 15.21 9.78
CA ARG A 516 0.82 15.69 8.48
C ARG A 516 -0.70 15.76 8.42
N THR A 517 -1.23 16.82 7.84
CA THR A 517 -2.68 17.04 7.67
C THR A 517 -3.05 17.15 6.20
N GLN A 518 -4.20 16.61 5.84
CA GLN A 518 -4.90 16.85 4.58
C GLN A 518 -6.11 17.79 4.79
N GLN A 519 -6.11 18.55 5.90
CA GLN A 519 -7.14 19.54 6.24
C GLN A 519 -8.55 18.93 6.24
N GLY A 520 -8.67 17.67 6.66
CA GLY A 520 -9.92 16.93 6.70
C GLY A 520 -10.38 16.37 5.36
N ASN A 521 -9.57 16.46 4.30
CA ASN A 521 -9.82 15.71 3.07
C ASN A 521 -9.41 14.23 3.30
N ASN A 522 -10.39 13.34 3.28
CA ASN A 522 -10.16 11.91 3.53
C ASN A 522 -10.12 11.06 2.25
N ASN A 523 -10.00 11.71 1.08
CA ASN A 523 -9.94 11.04 -0.23
C ASN A 523 -9.14 11.88 -1.23
N ALA A 524 -7.89 12.20 -0.90
CA ALA A 524 -7.07 13.15 -1.64
C ALA A 524 -6.49 12.59 -2.96
N TYR A 525 -7.17 11.62 -3.61
CA TYR A 525 -6.69 10.91 -4.79
C TYR A 525 -6.38 11.81 -5.99
N CYS A 526 -7.03 12.95 -6.10
CA CYS A 526 -6.88 13.93 -7.17
C CYS A 526 -6.24 15.26 -6.71
N GLN A 527 -5.55 15.27 -5.56
CA GLN A 527 -4.93 16.46 -4.98
C GLN A 527 -3.40 16.42 -5.13
N ASP A 528 -2.92 16.64 -6.35
CA ASP A 528 -1.46 16.76 -6.62
C ASP A 528 -0.95 18.16 -6.27
N ASN A 529 -0.96 18.49 -4.98
CA ASN A 529 -0.58 19.80 -4.47
C ASN A 529 -0.15 19.69 -2.99
N PRO A 530 0.26 20.80 -2.33
CA PRO A 530 0.71 20.79 -0.94
C PRO A 530 -0.25 20.20 0.08
N LEU A 531 -1.55 20.03 -0.24
CA LEU A 531 -2.49 19.32 0.63
C LEU A 531 -2.05 17.86 0.88
N SER A 532 -1.52 17.21 -0.16
CA SER A 532 -1.13 15.81 -0.13
C SER A 532 0.38 15.60 0.09
N TRP A 533 1.19 16.61 -0.27
CA TRP A 533 2.64 16.47 -0.22
C TRP A 533 3.17 16.55 1.21
N PHE A 534 4.33 15.91 1.45
CA PHE A 534 5.04 15.97 2.72
C PHE A 534 5.68 17.35 2.91
N ASP A 535 5.27 18.07 3.94
CA ASP A 535 5.89 19.36 4.33
C ASP A 535 7.15 19.10 5.18
N TRP A 536 8.32 19.38 4.62
CA TRP A 536 9.61 19.13 5.29
C TRP A 536 9.95 20.10 6.42
N ASP A 537 9.07 21.05 6.74
CA ASP A 537 9.14 21.85 7.98
C ASP A 537 8.42 21.13 9.14
N ASP A 538 7.51 20.19 8.89
CA ASP A 538 6.79 19.44 9.92
C ASP A 538 7.70 18.63 10.85
N PRO A 539 8.81 17.99 10.39
CA PRO A 539 9.79 17.37 11.28
C PRO A 539 10.37 18.32 12.36
N LEU A 540 10.42 19.61 12.08
CA LEU A 540 10.87 20.62 13.04
C LEU A 540 9.70 21.12 13.92
N ARG A 541 8.52 21.33 13.32
CA ARG A 541 7.31 21.77 14.05
C ARG A 541 6.86 20.73 15.07
N HIS A 542 6.96 19.46 14.72
CA HIS A 542 6.50 18.31 15.52
C HIS A 542 7.65 17.40 15.97
N ALA A 543 8.80 18.02 16.28
CA ALA A 543 10.02 17.30 16.66
C ALA A 543 9.82 16.35 17.86
N ASP A 544 8.97 16.72 18.81
CA ASP A 544 8.67 15.91 19.99
C ASP A 544 7.90 14.63 19.59
N THR A 545 6.90 14.73 18.71
CA THR A 545 6.17 13.55 18.22
C THR A 545 7.10 12.64 17.41
N LEU A 546 7.91 13.21 16.52
CA LEU A 546 8.90 12.48 15.72
C LEU A 546 9.91 11.73 16.60
N ASP A 547 10.47 12.40 17.65
CA ASP A 547 11.41 11.78 18.59
C ASP A 547 10.75 10.66 19.39
N PHE A 548 9.49 10.85 19.81
CA PHE A 548 8.70 9.83 20.48
C PHE A 548 8.55 8.57 19.62
N VAL A 549 8.15 8.72 18.36
CA VAL A 549 7.95 7.60 17.41
C VAL A 549 9.27 6.86 17.14
N ARG A 550 10.36 7.59 16.88
CA ARG A 550 11.69 6.99 16.69
C ARG A 550 12.12 6.12 17.87
N ARG A 551 11.96 6.63 19.08
CA ARG A 551 12.34 5.89 20.29
C ARG A 551 11.45 4.71 20.57
N LEU A 552 10.14 4.82 20.28
CA LEU A 552 9.22 3.70 20.37
C LEU A 552 9.59 2.57 19.41
N ILE A 553 9.84 2.89 18.13
CA ILE A 553 10.29 1.90 17.13
C ILE A 553 11.59 1.24 17.61
N GLY A 554 12.60 2.04 17.95
CA GLY A 554 13.90 1.50 18.38
C GLY A 554 13.83 0.63 19.64
N TYR A 555 12.96 0.98 20.59
CA TYR A 555 12.76 0.17 21.78
C TYR A 555 11.99 -1.13 21.48
N GLY A 556 10.90 -1.04 20.70
CA GLY A 556 10.10 -2.21 20.34
C GLY A 556 10.87 -3.24 19.52
N GLN A 557 11.67 -2.80 18.55
CA GLN A 557 12.53 -3.66 17.73
C GLN A 557 13.61 -4.41 18.53
N GLY A 558 13.96 -3.92 19.72
CA GLY A 558 14.91 -4.58 20.62
C GLY A 558 14.29 -5.63 21.55
N LEU A 559 13.00 -5.91 21.46
CA LEU A 559 12.28 -6.79 22.38
C LEU A 559 11.91 -8.11 21.71
N SER A 560 12.42 -9.22 22.23
CA SER A 560 12.08 -10.58 21.76
C SER A 560 10.59 -10.93 21.94
N LEU A 561 9.88 -10.25 22.84
CA LEU A 561 8.44 -10.37 23.02
C LEU A 561 7.66 -10.03 21.72
N TYR A 562 8.21 -9.20 20.83
CA TYR A 562 7.59 -8.84 19.56
C TYR A 562 8.17 -9.62 18.36
N GLU A 563 9.14 -10.51 18.58
CA GLU A 563 9.67 -11.43 17.57
C GLU A 563 8.84 -12.73 17.42
N LEU A 564 7.79 -12.88 18.25
CA LEU A 564 6.96 -14.08 18.23
C LEU A 564 6.22 -14.20 16.89
N ASN A 565 6.16 -15.40 16.36
CA ASN A 565 5.41 -15.73 15.14
C ASN A 565 4.10 -16.49 15.42
N ARG A 566 3.78 -16.71 16.69
CA ARG A 566 2.54 -17.36 17.13
C ARG A 566 1.92 -16.56 18.26
N LEU A 567 0.63 -16.77 18.47
CA LEU A 567 -0.10 -16.15 19.56
C LEU A 567 0.64 -16.33 20.89
N ILE A 568 0.85 -15.23 21.60
CA ILE A 568 1.36 -15.27 22.98
C ILE A 568 0.37 -16.02 23.87
N GLN A 569 0.88 -16.85 24.78
CA GLN A 569 0.03 -17.54 25.71
C GLN A 569 -0.62 -16.57 26.70
N VAL A 570 -1.94 -16.59 26.78
CA VAL A 570 -2.68 -15.86 27.81
C VAL A 570 -2.78 -16.74 29.06
N GLY A 571 -2.22 -16.27 30.16
CA GLY A 571 -2.05 -17.01 31.40
C GLY A 571 -0.59 -17.33 31.70
N PHE A 572 -0.28 -17.49 32.99
CA PHE A 572 1.09 -17.73 33.47
C PHE A 572 1.70 -19.02 32.87
N ASP A 573 2.94 -18.93 32.43
CA ASP A 573 3.76 -20.06 32.01
C ASP A 573 5.22 -19.81 32.47
N GLU A 574 5.84 -20.79 33.12
CA GLU A 574 7.20 -20.65 33.61
C GLU A 574 8.30 -20.83 32.55
N HIS A 575 7.93 -21.38 31.36
CA HIS A 575 8.88 -21.74 30.30
C HIS A 575 8.67 -20.98 29.00
N LYS A 576 7.49 -20.38 28.79
CA LYS A 576 7.13 -19.71 27.53
C LYS A 576 6.78 -18.26 27.77
N PRO A 577 6.93 -17.39 26.74
CA PRO A 577 6.39 -16.04 26.79
C PRO A 577 4.89 -16.07 27.08
N PHE A 578 4.46 -15.26 28.02
CA PHE A 578 3.05 -15.19 28.42
C PHE A 578 2.57 -13.74 28.62
N LEU A 579 1.26 -13.59 28.62
CA LEU A 579 0.55 -12.35 28.85
C LEU A 579 -0.54 -12.55 29.91
N LEU A 580 -0.63 -11.61 30.86
CA LEU A 580 -1.70 -11.52 31.84
C LEU A 580 -2.51 -10.25 31.61
N TRP A 581 -3.83 -10.36 31.66
CA TRP A 581 -4.73 -9.22 31.59
C TRP A 581 -5.04 -8.68 32.98
N HIS A 582 -4.98 -7.36 33.09
CA HIS A 582 -5.32 -6.61 34.28
C HIS A 582 -6.29 -5.48 33.95
N GLY A 583 -6.95 -4.99 34.99
CA GLY A 583 -7.62 -3.69 34.99
C GLY A 583 -6.82 -2.68 35.81
N PRO A 584 -7.47 -1.65 36.38
CA PRO A 584 -6.87 -0.84 37.44
C PRO A 584 -6.36 -1.67 38.59
N GLN A 585 -6.98 -2.80 38.88
CA GLN A 585 -6.52 -3.80 39.84
C GLN A 585 -5.89 -4.99 39.11
N LEU A 586 -4.87 -5.60 39.72
CA LEU A 586 -4.19 -6.76 39.15
C LEU A 586 -5.16 -7.95 39.05
N ASN A 587 -5.04 -8.72 37.96
CA ASN A 587 -5.86 -9.90 37.64
C ASN A 587 -7.38 -9.65 37.63
N ASN A 588 -7.79 -8.38 37.44
CA ASN A 588 -9.18 -7.96 37.44
C ASN A 588 -9.49 -7.04 36.28
N ALA A 589 -9.32 -7.56 35.04
CA ALA A 589 -9.66 -6.82 33.84
C ALA A 589 -11.19 -6.59 33.76
N ASP A 590 -11.60 -5.35 33.51
CA ASP A 590 -13.00 -4.99 33.40
C ASP A 590 -13.50 -5.09 31.95
N TRP A 591 -14.14 -6.21 31.64
CA TRP A 591 -14.68 -6.51 30.30
C TRP A 591 -16.06 -5.91 30.02
N ARG A 592 -16.64 -5.15 30.99
CA ARG A 592 -17.97 -4.56 30.80
C ARG A 592 -17.94 -3.48 29.70
N PRO A 593 -19.05 -3.28 28.99
CA PRO A 593 -19.11 -2.30 27.90
C PRO A 593 -18.72 -0.86 28.30
N ILE A 594 -19.01 -0.48 29.55
CA ILE A 594 -18.69 0.87 30.08
C ILE A 594 -17.22 1.06 30.44
N SER A 595 -16.39 0.01 30.35
CA SER A 595 -14.97 0.10 30.63
C SER A 595 -14.21 0.77 29.47
N HIS A 596 -13.28 1.66 29.86
CA HIS A 596 -12.36 2.35 28.93
C HIS A 596 -10.89 2.12 29.34
N THR A 597 -10.64 1.12 30.20
CA THR A 597 -9.31 0.83 30.74
C THR A 597 -8.94 -0.62 30.57
N LEU A 598 -7.67 -0.86 30.27
CA LEU A 598 -7.08 -2.20 30.20
C LEU A 598 -5.62 -2.08 30.63
N ALA A 599 -5.08 -3.10 31.28
CA ALA A 599 -3.65 -3.24 31.42
C ALA A 599 -3.22 -4.67 31.08
N MET A 600 -1.97 -4.81 30.69
CA MET A 600 -1.36 -6.10 30.39
C MET A 600 0.05 -6.17 30.96
N GLU A 601 0.40 -7.36 31.44
CA GLU A 601 1.74 -7.75 31.81
C GLU A 601 2.23 -8.80 30.81
N MET A 602 3.43 -8.59 30.23
CA MET A 602 4.07 -9.56 29.34
C MET A 602 5.42 -9.96 29.92
N PHE A 603 5.72 -11.24 29.86
CA PHE A 603 6.98 -11.77 30.37
C PHE A 603 7.58 -12.81 29.40
N HIS A 604 8.88 -12.68 29.13
CA HIS A 604 9.64 -13.67 28.38
C HIS A 604 10.66 -14.34 29.33
N PRO A 605 10.40 -15.57 29.80
CA PRO A 605 11.23 -16.23 30.83
C PRO A 605 12.71 -16.35 30.43
N GLU A 606 12.99 -16.81 29.22
CA GLU A 606 14.37 -17.04 28.77
C GLU A 606 15.16 -15.74 28.56
N LYS A 607 14.50 -14.69 28.06
CA LYS A 607 15.14 -13.38 27.80
C LYS A 607 15.10 -12.47 29.02
N GLY A 608 14.25 -12.78 29.97
CA GLY A 608 14.00 -11.96 31.16
C GLY A 608 13.41 -10.59 30.80
N GLU A 609 12.72 -10.49 29.69
CA GLU A 609 11.96 -9.28 29.34
C GLU A 609 10.67 -9.26 30.14
N HIS A 610 10.38 -8.17 30.80
CA HIS A 610 9.20 -7.99 31.62
C HIS A 610 8.63 -6.60 31.38
N LEU A 611 7.44 -6.54 30.77
CA LEU A 611 6.75 -5.32 30.38
C LEU A 611 5.39 -5.23 31.08
N TYR A 612 5.04 -3.99 31.41
CA TYR A 612 3.70 -3.64 31.86
C TYR A 612 3.18 -2.46 31.02
N LEU A 613 2.02 -2.64 30.39
CA LEU A 613 1.35 -1.59 29.62
C LEU A 613 -0.02 -1.33 30.24
N ALA A 614 -0.38 -0.06 30.39
CA ALA A 614 -1.70 0.34 30.86
C ALA A 614 -2.29 1.39 29.91
N PHE A 615 -3.57 1.18 29.58
CA PHE A 615 -4.33 2.02 28.68
C PHE A 615 -5.50 2.65 29.44
N ASN A 616 -5.51 3.97 29.54
CA ASN A 616 -6.58 4.73 30.14
C ASN A 616 -7.24 5.65 29.11
N MET A 617 -8.30 5.21 28.44
CA MET A 617 -9.08 6.07 27.54
C MET A 617 -10.29 6.70 28.22
N TYR A 618 -10.43 6.55 29.54
CA TYR A 618 -11.36 7.29 30.36
C TYR A 618 -10.94 8.77 30.48
N TRP A 619 -11.88 9.63 30.78
CA TRP A 619 -11.68 11.09 30.89
C TRP A 619 -11.26 11.56 32.29
N GLY A 620 -10.94 10.64 33.19
CA GLY A 620 -10.39 10.87 34.54
C GLY A 620 -9.10 10.10 34.75
N ASP A 621 -8.34 10.55 35.76
CA ASP A 621 -7.14 9.88 36.22
C ASP A 621 -7.49 8.56 36.91
N ILE A 622 -6.72 7.51 36.63
CA ILE A 622 -6.94 6.17 37.17
C ILE A 622 -5.65 5.64 37.79
N ASP A 623 -5.80 5.07 38.98
CA ASP A 623 -4.71 4.38 39.67
C ASP A 623 -4.64 2.93 39.20
N PHE A 624 -3.52 2.54 38.59
CA PHE A 624 -3.24 1.17 38.21
C PHE A 624 -2.29 0.50 39.19
N GLU A 625 -2.64 -0.68 39.69
CA GLU A 625 -1.73 -1.52 40.46
C GLU A 625 -0.66 -2.10 39.53
N LEU A 626 0.59 -2.11 39.99
CA LEU A 626 1.72 -2.71 39.28
C LEU A 626 2.01 -4.10 39.84
N PRO A 627 2.25 -5.11 38.99
CA PRO A 627 2.67 -6.43 39.46
C PRO A 627 4.03 -6.33 40.18
N PRO A 628 4.35 -7.29 41.06
CA PRO A 628 5.67 -7.31 41.68
C PRO A 628 6.78 -7.42 40.62
N PRO A 629 7.81 -6.58 40.68
CA PRO A 629 8.93 -6.71 39.74
C PRO A 629 9.67 -8.03 40.00
N VAL A 630 10.13 -8.68 38.95
CA VAL A 630 10.82 -9.97 39.00
C VAL A 630 12.34 -9.80 39.03
N ARG A 631 12.85 -8.72 38.39
CA ARG A 631 14.28 -8.48 38.18
C ARG A 631 14.87 -7.38 39.06
N GLY A 632 14.08 -6.44 39.47
CA GLY A 632 14.56 -5.31 40.25
C GLY A 632 13.50 -4.28 40.52
N SER A 633 13.28 -3.35 39.62
CA SER A 633 12.28 -2.30 39.80
C SER A 633 11.61 -1.91 38.47
N TRP A 634 10.35 -1.53 38.56
CA TRP A 634 9.64 -0.89 37.45
C TRP A 634 10.26 0.45 37.07
N ARG A 635 10.51 0.61 35.79
CA ARG A 635 11.07 1.82 35.20
C ARG A 635 10.20 2.30 34.08
N LEU A 636 10.05 3.61 33.99
CA LEU A 636 9.29 4.26 32.92
C LEU A 636 10.01 4.09 31.58
N VAL A 637 9.32 3.52 30.60
CA VAL A 637 9.71 3.59 29.20
C VAL A 637 9.05 4.81 28.57
N ALA A 638 7.72 4.90 28.61
CA ALA A 638 6.96 6.02 28.10
C ALA A 638 5.65 6.24 28.87
N ASP A 639 5.23 7.48 29.02
CA ASP A 639 3.88 7.88 29.39
C ASP A 639 3.45 9.01 28.44
N THR A 640 2.41 8.79 27.67
CA THR A 640 1.99 9.66 26.56
C THR A 640 1.58 11.08 27.00
N ILE A 641 1.39 11.33 28.28
CA ILE A 641 1.14 12.69 28.78
C ILE A 641 2.44 13.45 29.13
N LEU A 642 3.52 12.75 29.38
CA LEU A 642 4.78 13.40 29.76
C LEU A 642 5.46 14.05 28.56
N PRO A 643 6.29 15.07 28.77
CA PRO A 643 7.19 15.56 27.74
C PRO A 643 8.12 14.42 27.26
N VAL A 644 8.35 14.30 25.97
CA VAL A 644 9.15 13.21 25.36
C VAL A 644 10.56 13.12 25.95
N LYS A 645 11.13 14.24 26.39
CA LYS A 645 12.44 14.26 27.11
C LYS A 645 12.43 13.47 28.41
N GLU A 646 11.29 13.21 29.01
CA GLU A 646 11.14 12.39 30.23
C GLU A 646 11.03 10.89 29.89
N ASP A 647 10.53 10.54 28.72
CA ASP A 647 10.41 9.19 28.23
C ASP A 647 11.77 8.56 27.92
N PHE A 648 11.84 7.25 27.88
CA PHE A 648 13.02 6.44 27.51
C PHE A 648 14.29 6.69 28.35
N ARG A 649 14.14 7.36 29.50
CA ARG A 649 15.21 7.51 30.48
C ARG A 649 15.32 6.33 31.43
N PHE A 650 14.36 5.42 31.39
CA PHE A 650 14.24 4.29 32.30
C PHE A 650 14.30 4.73 33.78
N THR A 651 13.66 5.86 34.05
CA THR A 651 13.56 6.38 35.40
C THR A 651 12.76 5.42 36.28
N ARG A 652 13.31 5.11 37.46
CA ARG A 652 12.61 4.26 38.44
C ARG A 652 11.31 4.92 38.86
N LEU A 653 10.19 4.15 38.81
CA LEU A 653 8.89 4.63 39.31
C LEU A 653 8.98 4.90 40.82
N LEU A 654 8.38 6.00 41.30
CA LEU A 654 8.38 6.39 42.67
C LEU A 654 7.67 5.37 43.56
N ASP A 655 6.49 4.92 43.11
CA ASP A 655 5.77 3.83 43.75
C ASP A 655 5.89 2.56 42.86
N GLN A 656 6.41 1.49 43.43
CA GLN A 656 6.60 0.21 42.74
C GLN A 656 5.35 -0.70 42.78
N ARG A 657 4.28 -0.23 43.38
CA ARG A 657 3.02 -0.97 43.54
C ARG A 657 1.84 -0.35 42.75
N LYS A 658 1.99 0.94 42.41
CA LYS A 658 0.89 1.72 41.87
C LYS A 658 1.41 2.85 40.98
N TYR A 659 0.66 3.10 39.89
CA TYR A 659 0.90 4.23 39.02
C TYR A 659 -0.42 4.96 38.71
N THR A 660 -0.47 6.28 38.95
CA THR A 660 -1.61 7.12 38.59
C THR A 660 -1.48 7.53 37.12
N LEU A 661 -2.19 6.83 36.25
CA LEU A 661 -2.20 7.13 34.82
C LEU A 661 -3.26 8.20 34.52
N LYS A 662 -2.83 9.29 33.93
CA LYS A 662 -3.70 10.42 33.61
C LYS A 662 -4.78 10.07 32.61
N ALA A 663 -5.83 10.91 32.55
CA ALA A 663 -6.90 10.79 31.58
C ALA A 663 -6.38 10.69 30.15
N ARG A 664 -6.92 9.78 29.36
CA ARG A 664 -6.57 9.57 27.93
C ARG A 664 -5.06 9.43 27.70
N SER A 665 -4.41 8.51 28.44
CA SER A 665 -2.97 8.24 28.35
C SER A 665 -2.67 6.75 28.28
N VAL A 666 -1.47 6.44 27.80
CA VAL A 666 -0.88 5.11 27.78
C VAL A 666 0.44 5.11 28.55
N LEU A 667 0.61 4.12 29.42
CA LEU A 667 1.86 3.84 30.13
C LEU A 667 2.55 2.62 29.52
N ILE A 668 3.85 2.71 29.31
CA ILE A 668 4.74 1.60 29.02
C ILE A 668 5.82 1.58 30.10
N ALA A 669 5.92 0.50 30.85
CA ALA A 669 6.94 0.29 31.86
C ALA A 669 7.67 -1.04 31.66
N THR A 670 8.92 -1.10 32.09
CA THR A 670 9.77 -2.30 32.04
C THR A 670 10.39 -2.56 33.39
N ASP A 671 10.55 -3.83 33.76
CA ASP A 671 11.27 -4.24 34.97
C ASP A 671 12.76 -4.47 34.63
N LEU A 672 13.62 -3.69 35.24
CA LEU A 672 15.06 -3.78 35.05
C LEU A 672 15.78 -3.99 36.40
N PRO A 673 16.95 -4.67 36.39
CA PRO A 673 17.79 -4.79 37.57
C PRO A 673 18.12 -3.43 38.23
N ASP A 674 18.10 -3.37 39.52
CA ASP A 674 18.61 -2.23 40.24
C ASP A 674 20.13 -2.18 40.07
N LYS A 675 20.65 -1.04 39.64
CA LYS A 675 22.10 -0.80 39.48
C LYS A 675 22.75 -0.59 40.85
#